data_055a0df93031267742cb357fdbc47ee5
#
_entry.id   055a0df93031267742cb357fdbc47ee5
#
_cell.length_a   1.000
_cell.length_b   1.000
_cell.length_c   1.000
_cell.angle_alpha   90.00
_cell.angle_beta   90.00
_cell.angle_gamma   90.00
#
_symmetry.space_group_name_H-M   'P 1'
#
loop_
_entity.id
_entity.type
_entity.pdbx_description
1 polymer ?
#
loop_
_entity_poly.entity_id
_entity_poly.type
_entity_poly.pdbx_seq_one_letter_code
_entity_poly.pdbx_strand_id
1 'polypeptide(L)'
;MNRFPFGLRPSQEAILRFRGGKMGVAAVPGAGKTYVLSALAAHLIAEKRLEPHQEILIVTLTNSAVENFSTRIAQHLRTLGLLPRLGYRVRTLHGLAHDIVREKPEKVGLDERFTILDEFEAGRILREVAMQWLMQHPEFIENYMGELNAEREREARREYFPAAVEKLALAFIRTAKDLRLTPERLRERLENQPQSLPLVEMGCEIYAEYQRVLNYRGGVDFDDLVRLALDLLESDPGYLKRLQDRWPFVLEDEAQDSSRSQEALLRLIVGDVSPSSGRGWVRVGDPNQAIYETFTTANPYLLRRFIAEEADERPTLSESGRSQPGIVALANRLIQWVMQEHPLPEARDALQPPFIRPLSEEPLTPLTGWGFQAIYLQSKRYAPEEEVKEVVRSLKRWLPQNPDRTVAVLVTDNRRGGHFMEALRQAGLPAVELLRTSQTTRTAASLLAEALEWLEQPTNAKSFSEVYQKVWRRSEEKEERVKAAAGWLRHCDVIAYLSPFPAESDLEEQFAGLPPEVQDELRAFRQVARRWQALTLLPVDQLILTLAPDLFTTAAELALAHKIARALAQIAGQHPDWQLPDLIRELRLIAENERRFLSPGMEDGFDPEAYKGKVVVATIHKAKGLEWDRVYVTSVSNYEFPSGEEGDTFRSEEWFVRDGLSLQAEMLEQLNCLLHPEEYHVYEEGVASRRARVDYVRERLRLLYVAITRARRELIITWNHGRRKTNIQALPFAVLKEWLEQMKKQGGSERA
;
A
#
# COMPACT_ATOMS: atom_id res chain seq x y z
N MET A 1 7.97 -29.47 -31.05
CA MET A 1 6.50 -29.45 -30.84
C MET A 1 6.25 -28.95 -29.41
N ASN A 2 5.65 -27.78 -29.26
CA ASN A 2 5.26 -27.30 -27.94
C ASN A 2 4.29 -28.30 -27.29
N ARG A 3 4.70 -28.91 -26.22
CA ARG A 3 3.95 -29.94 -25.49
C ARG A 3 2.71 -29.35 -24.78
N PHE A 4 2.66 -28.02 -24.65
CA PHE A 4 1.62 -27.28 -23.96
C PHE A 4 1.05 -26.16 -24.85
N PRO A 5 -0.28 -25.96 -24.91
CA PRO A 5 -0.92 -24.97 -25.78
C PRO A 5 -0.84 -23.53 -25.30
N PHE A 6 0.05 -23.20 -24.35
CA PHE A 6 0.06 -21.92 -23.64
C PHE A 6 1.16 -20.94 -24.11
N GLY A 7 1.97 -21.28 -25.12
CA GLY A 7 3.06 -20.40 -25.60
C GLY A 7 4.11 -20.10 -24.53
N LEU A 8 4.48 -21.10 -23.75
CA LEU A 8 5.40 -20.99 -22.61
C LEU A 8 6.86 -20.99 -23.05
N ARG A 9 7.70 -20.36 -22.25
CA ARG A 9 9.16 -20.41 -22.38
C ARG A 9 9.69 -21.72 -21.80
N PRO A 10 10.91 -22.16 -22.14
CA PRO A 10 11.48 -23.41 -21.63
C PRO A 10 11.54 -23.49 -20.10
N SER A 11 11.91 -22.39 -19.42
CA SER A 11 11.93 -22.29 -17.96
C SER A 11 10.52 -22.41 -17.34
N GLN A 12 9.51 -21.89 -18.01
CA GLN A 12 8.10 -21.98 -17.60
C GLN A 12 7.52 -23.38 -17.83
N GLU A 13 7.91 -24.05 -18.92
CA GLU A 13 7.50 -25.44 -19.21
C GLU A 13 7.96 -26.42 -18.13
N ALA A 14 9.11 -26.16 -17.48
CA ALA A 14 9.61 -26.98 -16.38
C ALA A 14 8.61 -27.01 -15.21
N ILE A 15 7.97 -25.88 -14.92
CA ILE A 15 6.97 -25.76 -13.84
C ILE A 15 5.70 -26.56 -14.16
N LEU A 16 5.27 -26.63 -15.44
CA LEU A 16 4.09 -27.40 -15.82
C LEU A 16 4.30 -28.92 -15.73
N ARG A 17 5.54 -29.37 -15.55
CA ARG A 17 5.83 -30.78 -15.31
C ARG A 17 5.57 -31.22 -13.88
N PHE A 18 5.28 -30.28 -13.00
CA PHE A 18 4.97 -30.57 -11.59
C PHE A 18 3.80 -31.56 -11.46
N ARG A 19 3.97 -32.55 -10.58
CA ARG A 19 2.98 -33.62 -10.39
C ARG A 19 2.61 -33.85 -8.93
N GLY A 20 3.32 -33.25 -8.00
CA GLY A 20 3.11 -33.37 -6.55
C GLY A 20 4.39 -33.13 -5.77
N GLY A 21 4.28 -33.11 -4.44
CA GLY A 21 5.39 -32.74 -3.57
C GLY A 21 5.50 -31.23 -3.35
N LYS A 22 6.68 -30.76 -3.02
CA LYS A 22 6.98 -29.35 -2.75
C LYS A 22 7.82 -28.75 -3.87
N MET A 23 7.36 -27.68 -4.48
CA MET A 23 8.12 -26.94 -5.49
C MET A 23 8.36 -25.50 -5.03
N GLY A 24 9.62 -25.11 -4.96
CA GLY A 24 10.03 -23.73 -4.64
C GLY A 24 10.62 -23.04 -5.87
N VAL A 25 10.02 -21.92 -6.30
CA VAL A 25 10.38 -21.22 -7.53
C VAL A 25 10.94 -19.84 -7.23
N ALA A 26 12.23 -19.64 -7.48
CA ALA A 26 12.84 -18.32 -7.49
C ALA A 26 12.59 -17.66 -8.87
N ALA A 27 11.93 -16.51 -8.88
CA ALA A 27 11.51 -15.86 -10.11
C ALA A 27 11.96 -14.39 -10.16
N VAL A 28 12.50 -13.95 -11.29
CA VAL A 28 12.89 -12.56 -11.50
C VAL A 28 11.70 -11.68 -11.94
N PRO A 29 11.82 -10.34 -11.87
CA PRO A 29 10.81 -9.41 -12.38
C PRO A 29 10.55 -9.65 -13.88
N GLY A 30 9.27 -9.71 -14.28
CA GLY A 30 8.89 -9.93 -15.68
C GLY A 30 9.05 -11.38 -16.17
N ALA A 31 9.31 -12.34 -15.27
CA ALA A 31 9.39 -13.76 -15.63
C ALA A 31 8.04 -14.42 -15.90
N GLY A 32 6.92 -13.73 -15.64
CA GLY A 32 5.58 -14.24 -15.88
C GLY A 32 5.08 -15.21 -14.81
N LYS A 33 5.41 -14.98 -13.53
CA LYS A 33 4.96 -15.78 -12.37
C LYS A 33 3.48 -16.13 -12.42
N THR A 34 2.63 -15.10 -12.41
CA THR A 34 1.16 -15.23 -12.43
C THR A 34 0.67 -16.00 -13.68
N TYR A 35 1.32 -15.79 -14.82
CA TYR A 35 0.98 -16.49 -16.06
C TYR A 35 1.25 -17.99 -15.96
N VAL A 36 2.44 -18.37 -15.50
CA VAL A 36 2.82 -19.79 -15.43
C VAL A 36 2.05 -20.53 -14.33
N LEU A 37 1.76 -19.89 -13.18
CA LEU A 37 0.91 -20.48 -12.15
C LEU A 37 -0.53 -20.70 -12.64
N SER A 38 -1.08 -19.74 -13.40
CA SER A 38 -2.40 -19.87 -14.02
C SER A 38 -2.43 -21.03 -15.04
N ALA A 39 -1.36 -21.17 -15.82
CA ALA A 39 -1.22 -22.26 -16.79
C ALA A 39 -1.05 -23.62 -16.08
N LEU A 40 -0.28 -23.67 -14.98
CA LEU A 40 -0.14 -24.89 -14.15
C LEU A 40 -1.48 -25.32 -13.57
N ALA A 41 -2.26 -24.40 -12.99
CA ALA A 41 -3.58 -24.68 -12.47
C ALA A 41 -4.50 -25.28 -13.55
N ALA A 42 -4.58 -24.63 -14.72
CA ALA A 42 -5.38 -25.11 -15.83
C ALA A 42 -4.91 -26.48 -16.35
N HIS A 43 -3.60 -26.74 -16.35
CA HIS A 43 -3.00 -28.00 -16.78
C HIS A 43 -3.34 -29.14 -15.80
N LEU A 44 -3.21 -28.93 -14.48
CA LEU A 44 -3.57 -29.91 -13.46
C LEU A 44 -5.06 -30.28 -13.51
N ILE A 45 -5.95 -29.31 -13.79
CA ILE A 45 -7.39 -29.56 -13.99
C ILE A 45 -7.61 -30.40 -15.25
N ALA A 46 -6.93 -30.06 -16.35
CA ALA A 46 -7.09 -30.78 -17.63
C ALA A 46 -6.59 -32.23 -17.60
N GLU A 47 -5.55 -32.50 -16.81
CA GLU A 47 -5.04 -33.87 -16.60
C GLU A 47 -5.96 -34.74 -15.72
N LYS A 48 -7.13 -34.21 -15.28
CA LYS A 48 -8.11 -34.89 -14.40
C LYS A 48 -7.47 -35.39 -13.11
N ARG A 49 -6.60 -34.56 -12.52
CA ARG A 49 -5.93 -34.85 -11.25
C ARG A 49 -6.76 -34.50 -10.02
N LEU A 50 -7.99 -34.05 -10.24
CA LEU A 50 -8.93 -33.64 -9.20
C LEU A 50 -10.16 -34.54 -9.24
N GLU A 51 -10.59 -34.96 -8.06
CA GLU A 51 -11.92 -35.53 -7.89
C GLU A 51 -12.99 -34.42 -8.04
N PRO A 52 -14.26 -34.78 -8.28
CA PRO A 52 -15.33 -33.79 -8.56
C PRO A 52 -15.54 -32.72 -7.46
N HIS A 53 -15.20 -33.03 -6.23
CA HIS A 53 -15.31 -32.12 -5.06
C HIS A 53 -14.04 -31.35 -4.76
N GLN A 54 -12.95 -31.61 -5.47
CA GLN A 54 -11.65 -31.03 -5.24
C GLN A 54 -11.42 -29.78 -6.11
N GLU A 55 -10.66 -28.85 -5.57
CA GLU A 55 -10.25 -27.61 -6.21
C GLU A 55 -8.74 -27.37 -5.99
N ILE A 56 -8.09 -26.67 -6.92
CA ILE A 56 -6.76 -26.11 -6.68
C ILE A 56 -6.94 -24.80 -5.93
N LEU A 57 -6.30 -24.66 -4.77
CA LEU A 57 -6.25 -23.42 -4.04
C LEU A 57 -5.10 -22.56 -4.56
N ILE A 58 -5.39 -21.36 -5.02
CA ILE A 58 -4.41 -20.34 -5.40
C ILE A 58 -4.48 -19.21 -4.38
N VAL A 59 -3.34 -18.88 -3.78
CA VAL A 59 -3.24 -17.85 -2.77
C VAL A 59 -2.35 -16.72 -3.25
N THR A 60 -2.80 -15.49 -3.05
CA THR A 60 -2.10 -14.26 -3.45
C THR A 60 -2.32 -13.15 -2.41
N LEU A 61 -1.66 -11.99 -2.61
CA LEU A 61 -1.69 -10.91 -1.60
C LEU A 61 -2.87 -9.95 -1.76
N THR A 62 -3.35 -9.69 -2.99
CA THR A 62 -4.31 -8.62 -3.26
C THR A 62 -5.55 -9.13 -3.99
N ASN A 63 -6.68 -8.46 -3.79
CA ASN A 63 -7.92 -8.81 -4.48
C ASN A 63 -7.82 -8.61 -6.01
N SER A 64 -7.05 -7.62 -6.45
CA SER A 64 -6.76 -7.44 -7.88
C SER A 64 -6.00 -8.61 -8.50
N ALA A 65 -5.08 -9.22 -7.74
CA ALA A 65 -4.39 -10.44 -8.18
C ALA A 65 -5.37 -11.61 -8.23
N VAL A 66 -6.33 -11.73 -7.30
CA VAL A 66 -7.38 -12.75 -7.32
C VAL A 66 -8.18 -12.69 -8.62
N GLU A 67 -8.60 -11.50 -9.06
CA GLU A 67 -9.36 -11.31 -10.30
C GLU A 67 -8.53 -11.61 -11.54
N ASN A 68 -7.27 -11.14 -11.56
CA ASN A 68 -6.33 -11.40 -12.65
C ASN A 68 -6.05 -12.91 -12.83
N PHE A 69 -5.80 -13.64 -11.72
CA PHE A 69 -5.66 -15.10 -11.76
C PHE A 69 -6.91 -15.77 -12.28
N SER A 70 -8.07 -15.42 -11.73
CA SER A 70 -9.36 -16.01 -12.12
C SER A 70 -9.63 -15.84 -13.60
N THR A 71 -9.38 -14.64 -14.14
CA THR A 71 -9.55 -14.33 -15.56
C THR A 71 -8.59 -15.15 -16.43
N ARG A 72 -7.31 -15.25 -16.06
CA ARG A 72 -6.30 -15.98 -16.82
C ARG A 72 -6.54 -17.49 -16.81
N ILE A 73 -6.86 -18.06 -15.64
CA ILE A 73 -7.18 -19.49 -15.54
C ILE A 73 -8.40 -19.82 -16.40
N ALA A 74 -9.46 -18.97 -16.34
CA ALA A 74 -10.64 -19.14 -17.17
C ALA A 74 -10.30 -19.09 -18.68
N GLN A 75 -9.38 -18.21 -19.11
CA GLN A 75 -8.90 -18.17 -20.48
C GLN A 75 -8.15 -19.45 -20.88
N HIS A 76 -7.24 -19.94 -20.03
CA HIS A 76 -6.49 -21.18 -20.27
C HIS A 76 -7.44 -22.39 -20.35
N LEU A 77 -8.42 -22.50 -19.43
CA LEU A 77 -9.42 -23.57 -19.45
C LEU A 77 -10.25 -23.55 -20.74
N ARG A 78 -10.68 -22.36 -21.20
CA ARG A 78 -11.37 -22.22 -22.50
C ARG A 78 -10.52 -22.71 -23.67
N THR A 79 -9.23 -22.37 -23.68
CA THR A 79 -8.28 -22.82 -24.71
C THR A 79 -8.16 -24.35 -24.73
N LEU A 80 -8.35 -25.00 -23.57
CA LEU A 80 -8.36 -26.47 -23.42
C LEU A 80 -9.75 -27.10 -23.66
N GLY A 81 -10.77 -26.32 -23.97
CA GLY A 81 -12.15 -26.80 -24.15
C GLY A 81 -12.88 -27.17 -22.85
N LEU A 82 -12.42 -26.66 -21.70
CA LEU A 82 -12.95 -26.95 -20.38
C LEU A 82 -13.83 -25.80 -19.87
N LEU A 83 -14.68 -26.09 -18.86
CA LEU A 83 -15.54 -25.09 -18.21
C LEU A 83 -14.70 -24.08 -17.43
N PRO A 84 -14.89 -22.76 -17.64
CA PRO A 84 -13.95 -21.74 -17.20
C PRO A 84 -13.97 -21.39 -15.71
N ARG A 85 -14.87 -21.97 -14.91
CA ARG A 85 -15.04 -21.63 -13.48
C ARG A 85 -15.08 -22.83 -12.54
N LEU A 86 -14.55 -23.98 -12.96
CA LEU A 86 -14.56 -25.21 -12.17
C LEU A 86 -13.13 -25.67 -11.87
N GLY A 87 -12.94 -26.30 -10.69
CA GLY A 87 -11.71 -26.96 -10.29
C GLY A 87 -10.66 -26.07 -9.65
N TYR A 88 -10.96 -24.79 -9.39
CA TYR A 88 -10.02 -23.90 -8.71
C TYR A 88 -10.72 -22.87 -7.83
N ARG A 89 -10.00 -22.39 -6.83
CA ARG A 89 -10.38 -21.30 -5.92
C ARG A 89 -9.21 -20.34 -5.74
N VAL A 90 -9.42 -19.06 -6.02
CA VAL A 90 -8.41 -18.01 -5.79
C VAL A 90 -8.82 -17.17 -4.60
N ARG A 91 -7.91 -16.93 -3.65
CA ARG A 91 -8.12 -16.14 -2.44
C ARG A 91 -6.91 -15.32 -2.07
N THR A 92 -7.13 -14.22 -1.37
CA THR A 92 -6.05 -13.63 -0.55
C THR A 92 -5.88 -14.46 0.72
N LEU A 93 -4.71 -14.38 1.36
CA LEU A 93 -4.46 -15.10 2.63
C LEU A 93 -5.47 -14.71 3.72
N HIS A 94 -5.75 -13.42 3.89
CA HIS A 94 -6.77 -12.96 4.83
C HIS A 94 -8.18 -13.39 4.43
N GLY A 95 -8.50 -13.38 3.13
CA GLY A 95 -9.78 -13.88 2.64
C GLY A 95 -9.96 -15.38 2.86
N LEU A 96 -8.89 -16.17 2.76
CA LEU A 96 -8.89 -17.60 3.08
C LEU A 96 -9.10 -17.81 4.59
N ALA A 97 -8.37 -17.09 5.44
CA ALA A 97 -8.53 -17.14 6.89
C ALA A 97 -9.95 -16.76 7.31
N HIS A 98 -10.51 -15.71 6.71
CA HIS A 98 -11.91 -15.32 6.93
C HIS A 98 -12.90 -16.43 6.53
N ASP A 99 -12.74 -17.03 5.33
CA ASP A 99 -13.63 -18.12 4.90
C ASP A 99 -13.59 -19.29 5.90
N ILE A 100 -12.40 -19.62 6.43
CA ILE A 100 -12.19 -20.69 7.43
C ILE A 100 -12.90 -20.36 8.76
N VAL A 101 -12.67 -19.19 9.31
CA VAL A 101 -13.26 -18.77 10.59
C VAL A 101 -14.78 -18.64 10.47
N ARG A 102 -15.29 -18.09 9.38
CA ARG A 102 -16.72 -17.88 9.15
C ARG A 102 -17.51 -19.19 9.03
N GLU A 103 -16.87 -20.30 8.68
CA GLU A 103 -17.54 -21.60 8.60
C GLU A 103 -17.86 -22.17 9.98
N LYS A 104 -17.08 -21.82 11.03
CA LYS A 104 -17.22 -22.29 12.41
C LYS A 104 -16.79 -21.24 13.45
N PRO A 105 -17.41 -20.06 13.49
CA PRO A 105 -16.96 -18.96 14.36
C PRO A 105 -17.08 -19.29 15.84
N GLU A 106 -18.10 -20.06 16.22
CA GLU A 106 -18.34 -20.49 17.62
C GLU A 106 -17.20 -21.31 18.22
N LYS A 107 -16.40 -22.00 17.38
CA LYS A 107 -15.24 -22.78 17.84
C LYS A 107 -14.06 -21.93 18.31
N VAL A 108 -14.02 -20.68 17.87
CA VAL A 108 -12.99 -19.69 18.22
C VAL A 108 -13.54 -18.56 19.09
N GLY A 109 -14.74 -18.76 19.66
CA GLY A 109 -15.36 -17.81 20.60
C GLY A 109 -15.96 -16.56 19.93
N LEU A 110 -16.28 -16.63 18.64
CA LEU A 110 -16.92 -15.56 17.90
C LEU A 110 -18.41 -15.82 17.68
N ASP A 111 -19.18 -14.74 17.58
CA ASP A 111 -20.58 -14.79 17.15
C ASP A 111 -20.67 -15.06 15.64
N GLU A 112 -21.79 -15.65 15.18
CA GLU A 112 -22.05 -15.89 13.76
C GLU A 112 -22.00 -14.61 12.91
N ARG A 113 -22.23 -13.45 13.51
CA ARG A 113 -22.22 -12.12 12.89
C ARG A 113 -21.06 -11.25 13.33
N PHE A 114 -19.92 -11.86 13.68
CA PHE A 114 -18.75 -11.08 14.06
C PHE A 114 -18.36 -10.07 12.96
N THR A 115 -17.86 -8.92 13.37
CA THR A 115 -17.45 -7.84 12.46
C THR A 115 -15.94 -7.85 12.27
N ILE A 116 -15.50 -7.68 11.02
CA ILE A 116 -14.08 -7.44 10.74
C ILE A 116 -13.87 -5.94 10.72
N LEU A 117 -13.07 -5.46 11.65
CA LEU A 117 -12.66 -4.05 11.70
C LEU A 117 -11.60 -3.79 10.63
N ASP A 118 -11.83 -2.77 9.84
CA ASP A 118 -10.85 -2.36 8.83
C ASP A 118 -9.60 -1.73 9.50
N GLU A 119 -8.55 -1.54 8.71
CA GLU A 119 -7.27 -0.99 9.20
C GLU A 119 -7.44 0.40 9.83
N PHE A 120 -8.43 1.19 9.38
CA PHE A 120 -8.70 2.52 9.91
C PHE A 120 -9.41 2.46 11.29
N GLU A 121 -10.45 1.64 11.41
CA GLU A 121 -11.18 1.47 12.67
C GLU A 121 -10.30 0.84 13.74
N ALA A 122 -9.56 -0.20 13.38
CA ALA A 122 -8.58 -0.83 14.24
C ALA A 122 -7.49 0.16 14.68
N GLY A 123 -6.97 0.98 13.75
CA GLY A 123 -5.98 2.02 14.03
C GLY A 123 -6.53 3.13 14.93
N ARG A 124 -7.81 3.52 14.80
CA ARG A 124 -8.44 4.50 15.68
C ARG A 124 -8.53 3.99 17.11
N ILE A 125 -8.98 2.77 17.29
CA ILE A 125 -9.05 2.13 18.63
C ILE A 125 -7.65 2.08 19.23
N LEU A 126 -6.66 1.65 18.47
CA LEU A 126 -5.28 1.57 18.93
C LEU A 126 -4.74 2.92 19.34
N ARG A 127 -4.99 3.98 18.55
CA ARG A 127 -4.59 5.35 18.88
C ARG A 127 -5.19 5.82 20.19
N GLU A 128 -6.50 5.62 20.39
CA GLU A 128 -7.20 5.98 21.62
C GLU A 128 -6.59 5.27 22.84
N VAL A 129 -6.35 3.96 22.74
CA VAL A 129 -5.73 3.15 23.80
C VAL A 129 -4.29 3.57 24.07
N ALA A 130 -3.48 3.77 23.02
CA ALA A 130 -2.09 4.20 23.15
C ALA A 130 -1.97 5.60 23.80
N MET A 131 -2.84 6.53 23.42
CA MET A 131 -2.89 7.86 24.03
C MET A 131 -3.28 7.79 25.50
N GLN A 132 -4.29 6.99 25.85
CA GLN A 132 -4.70 6.81 27.24
C GLN A 132 -3.56 6.21 28.08
N TRP A 133 -2.88 5.21 27.56
CA TRP A 133 -1.72 4.61 28.19
C TRP A 133 -0.62 5.64 28.44
N LEU A 134 -0.26 6.44 27.43
CA LEU A 134 0.80 7.46 27.53
C LEU A 134 0.46 8.54 28.57
N MET A 135 -0.81 8.91 28.72
CA MET A 135 -1.24 9.85 29.76
C MET A 135 -1.05 9.28 31.19
N GLN A 136 -1.15 7.98 31.36
CA GLN A 136 -0.95 7.28 32.64
C GLN A 136 0.53 7.01 32.94
N HIS A 137 1.41 7.01 31.90
CA HIS A 137 2.83 6.69 31.98
C HIS A 137 3.72 7.81 31.40
N PRO A 138 3.66 9.03 31.97
CA PRO A 138 4.46 10.15 31.45
C PRO A 138 5.99 9.91 31.54
N GLU A 139 6.43 9.04 32.46
CA GLU A 139 7.83 8.62 32.62
C GLU A 139 8.38 7.94 31.36
N PHE A 140 7.55 7.36 30.53
CA PHE A 140 7.98 6.79 29.24
C PHE A 140 8.66 7.83 28.36
N ILE A 141 8.09 9.04 28.29
CA ILE A 141 8.69 10.14 27.51
C ILE A 141 10.03 10.53 28.11
N GLU A 142 10.11 10.65 29.45
CA GLU A 142 11.37 11.03 30.13
C GLU A 142 12.50 10.01 29.89
N ASN A 143 12.15 8.72 29.88
CA ASN A 143 13.11 7.64 29.71
C ASN A 143 13.71 7.59 28.29
N TYR A 144 12.98 8.03 27.27
CA TYR A 144 13.38 7.87 25.88
C TYR A 144 13.63 9.19 25.15
N MET A 145 13.32 10.34 25.73
CA MET A 145 13.54 11.63 25.09
C MET A 145 15.03 12.01 25.09
N GLY A 146 15.49 12.50 23.93
CA GLY A 146 16.83 13.05 23.77
C GLY A 146 16.98 14.46 24.37
N GLU A 147 18.22 14.96 24.39
CA GLU A 147 18.47 16.35 24.77
C GLU A 147 17.95 17.32 23.70
N LEU A 148 16.88 18.04 24.03
CA LEU A 148 16.19 18.95 23.12
C LEU A 148 16.10 20.35 23.73
N ASN A 149 15.99 21.37 22.87
CA ASN A 149 15.62 22.69 23.36
C ASN A 149 14.12 22.74 23.72
N ALA A 150 13.71 23.72 24.53
CA ALA A 150 12.36 23.80 25.07
C ALA A 150 11.22 23.87 24.04
N GLU A 151 11.48 24.33 22.81
CA GLU A 151 10.51 24.38 21.73
C GLU A 151 10.33 22.99 21.11
N ARG A 152 11.43 22.33 20.77
CA ARG A 152 11.42 20.96 20.20
C ARG A 152 10.94 19.93 21.22
N GLU A 153 11.26 20.11 22.50
CA GLU A 153 10.74 19.25 23.56
C GLU A 153 9.22 19.31 23.63
N ARG A 154 8.63 20.53 23.60
CA ARG A 154 7.16 20.69 23.59
C ARG A 154 6.53 20.06 22.35
N GLU A 155 7.13 20.21 21.20
CA GLU A 155 6.69 19.61 19.94
C GLU A 155 6.77 18.08 20.03
N ALA A 156 7.90 17.53 20.53
CA ALA A 156 8.10 16.10 20.70
C ALA A 156 7.03 15.48 21.62
N ARG A 157 6.77 16.10 22.77
CA ARG A 157 5.76 15.62 23.73
C ARG A 157 4.34 15.66 23.15
N ARG A 158 4.00 16.70 22.40
CA ARG A 158 2.63 16.90 21.89
C ARG A 158 2.31 16.07 20.68
N GLU A 159 3.25 15.87 19.76
CA GLU A 159 2.98 15.30 18.45
C GLU A 159 3.76 14.01 18.19
N TYR A 160 5.06 13.97 18.49
CA TYR A 160 5.92 12.88 18.05
C TYR A 160 5.90 11.65 18.96
N PHE A 161 5.95 11.83 20.29
CA PHE A 161 5.85 10.68 21.20
C PHE A 161 4.50 9.97 21.14
N PRO A 162 3.34 10.65 21.08
CA PRO A 162 2.06 9.99 20.85
C PRO A 162 2.02 9.15 19.59
N ALA A 163 2.52 9.70 18.47
CA ALA A 163 2.60 8.98 17.22
C ALA A 163 3.59 7.80 17.26
N ALA A 164 4.70 7.95 17.99
CA ALA A 164 5.68 6.88 18.19
C ALA A 164 5.09 5.73 19.01
N VAL A 165 4.39 6.01 20.12
CA VAL A 165 3.75 4.97 20.95
C VAL A 165 2.68 4.23 20.17
N GLU A 166 1.83 4.93 19.39
CA GLU A 166 0.87 4.28 18.48
C GLU A 166 1.57 3.32 17.51
N LYS A 167 2.64 3.78 16.85
CA LYS A 167 3.43 2.99 15.91
C LYS A 167 4.09 1.78 16.56
N LEU A 168 4.66 1.95 17.75
CA LEU A 168 5.26 0.87 18.53
C LEU A 168 4.23 -0.17 18.93
N ALA A 169 3.09 0.26 19.47
CA ALA A 169 2.00 -0.61 19.86
C ALA A 169 1.46 -1.42 18.68
N LEU A 170 1.29 -0.78 17.50
CA LEU A 170 0.88 -1.48 16.28
C LEU A 170 1.89 -2.56 15.87
N ALA A 171 3.19 -2.22 15.88
CA ALA A 171 4.25 -3.18 15.55
C ALA A 171 4.30 -4.34 16.54
N PHE A 172 4.15 -4.05 17.84
CA PHE A 172 4.10 -5.06 18.89
C PHE A 172 2.91 -6.01 18.71
N ILE A 173 1.70 -5.48 18.56
CA ILE A 173 0.47 -6.27 18.42
C ILE A 173 0.53 -7.16 17.19
N ARG A 174 0.94 -6.63 16.05
CA ARG A 174 1.11 -7.40 14.81
C ARG A 174 2.11 -8.55 15.00
N THR A 175 3.25 -8.27 15.62
CA THR A 175 4.28 -9.30 15.89
C THR A 175 3.78 -10.33 16.89
N ALA A 176 3.12 -9.92 17.97
CA ALA A 176 2.54 -10.82 18.95
C ALA A 176 1.47 -11.74 18.33
N LYS A 177 0.58 -11.19 17.50
CA LYS A 177 -0.44 -11.97 16.78
C LYS A 177 0.18 -12.93 15.76
N ASP A 178 1.21 -12.50 15.02
CA ASP A 178 1.94 -13.38 14.08
C ASP A 178 2.67 -14.52 14.80
N LEU A 179 3.15 -14.27 16.03
CA LEU A 179 3.73 -15.29 16.92
C LEU A 179 2.67 -16.06 17.74
N ARG A 180 1.37 -15.77 17.53
CA ARG A 180 0.23 -16.38 18.22
C ARG A 180 0.27 -16.19 19.75
N LEU A 181 0.79 -15.06 20.20
CA LEU A 181 0.87 -14.68 21.61
C LEU A 181 -0.35 -13.86 21.99
N THR A 182 -1.04 -14.28 23.06
CA THR A 182 -2.10 -13.49 23.65
C THR A 182 -1.56 -12.58 24.77
N PRO A 183 -2.26 -11.51 25.15
CA PRO A 183 -1.84 -10.66 26.26
C PRO A 183 -1.61 -11.44 27.58
N GLU A 184 -2.44 -12.45 27.86
CA GLU A 184 -2.33 -13.29 29.05
C GLU A 184 -1.03 -14.09 29.06
N ARG A 185 -0.69 -14.74 27.96
CA ARG A 185 0.56 -15.50 27.80
C ARG A 185 1.80 -14.62 27.91
N LEU A 186 1.72 -13.39 27.38
CA LEU A 186 2.81 -12.42 27.48
C LEU A 186 2.99 -11.97 28.93
N ARG A 187 1.90 -11.67 29.64
CA ARG A 187 1.93 -11.27 31.06
C ARG A 187 2.53 -12.36 31.94
N GLU A 188 2.09 -13.62 31.78
CA GLU A 188 2.64 -14.76 32.50
C GLU A 188 4.17 -14.90 32.32
N ARG A 189 4.67 -14.67 31.11
CA ARG A 189 6.11 -14.70 30.84
C ARG A 189 6.84 -13.51 31.47
N LEU A 190 6.25 -12.30 31.41
CA LEU A 190 6.83 -11.10 32.02
C LEU A 190 6.94 -11.22 33.55
N GLU A 191 5.97 -11.82 34.23
CA GLU A 191 6.00 -12.07 35.67
C GLU A 191 7.19 -12.96 36.09
N ASN A 192 7.65 -13.82 35.19
CA ASN A 192 8.78 -14.72 35.43
C ASN A 192 10.13 -14.19 34.89
N GLN A 193 10.14 -12.98 34.29
CA GLN A 193 11.32 -12.38 33.69
C GLN A 193 12.13 -11.58 34.71
N PRO A 194 13.44 -11.91 34.94
CA PRO A 194 14.25 -11.21 35.94
C PRO A 194 14.68 -9.81 35.50
N GLN A 195 14.74 -9.55 34.19
CA GLN A 195 15.14 -8.24 33.64
C GLN A 195 13.88 -7.44 33.28
N SER A 196 13.84 -6.14 33.61
CA SER A 196 12.80 -5.23 33.13
C SER A 196 12.89 -5.05 31.62
N LEU A 197 11.75 -5.18 30.95
CA LEU A 197 11.57 -5.04 29.51
C LEU A 197 10.50 -3.98 29.20
N PRO A 198 10.78 -2.69 29.45
CA PRO A 198 9.77 -1.63 29.53
C PRO A 198 9.00 -1.44 28.21
N LEU A 199 9.62 -1.69 27.07
CA LEU A 199 8.92 -1.60 25.76
C LEU A 199 7.95 -2.77 25.54
N VAL A 200 8.28 -3.96 26.04
CA VAL A 200 7.37 -5.12 26.02
C VAL A 200 6.26 -4.98 27.03
N GLU A 201 6.56 -4.45 28.25
CA GLU A 201 5.56 -4.13 29.27
C GLU A 201 4.50 -3.17 28.71
N MET A 202 4.94 -2.05 28.13
CA MET A 202 4.08 -1.10 27.38
C MET A 202 3.24 -1.81 26.31
N GLY A 203 3.91 -2.57 25.46
CA GLY A 203 3.24 -3.28 24.34
C GLY A 203 2.19 -4.26 24.83
N CYS A 204 2.46 -4.98 25.92
CA CYS A 204 1.55 -5.95 26.53
C CYS A 204 0.31 -5.29 27.14
N GLU A 205 0.48 -4.17 27.84
CA GLU A 205 -0.62 -3.41 28.44
C GLU A 205 -1.54 -2.81 27.38
N ILE A 206 -0.97 -2.16 26.36
CA ILE A 206 -1.74 -1.59 25.24
C ILE A 206 -2.44 -2.72 24.45
N TYR A 207 -1.77 -3.85 24.22
CA TYR A 207 -2.38 -4.99 23.52
C TYR A 207 -3.57 -5.58 24.29
N ALA A 208 -3.45 -5.74 25.61
CA ALA A 208 -4.54 -6.24 26.45
C ALA A 208 -5.77 -5.35 26.36
N GLU A 209 -5.58 -4.04 26.48
CA GLU A 209 -6.69 -3.09 26.39
C GLU A 209 -7.27 -3.01 24.98
N TYR A 210 -6.44 -2.98 23.96
CA TYR A 210 -6.87 -3.03 22.55
C TYR A 210 -7.74 -4.27 22.28
N GLN A 211 -7.30 -5.46 22.70
CA GLN A 211 -8.04 -6.70 22.50
C GLN A 211 -9.36 -6.70 23.29
N ARG A 212 -9.37 -6.09 24.50
CA ARG A 212 -10.59 -5.93 25.30
C ARG A 212 -11.63 -5.07 24.58
N VAL A 213 -11.21 -3.96 23.96
CA VAL A 213 -12.09 -3.10 23.18
C VAL A 213 -12.62 -3.80 21.93
N LEU A 214 -11.78 -4.55 21.21
CA LEU A 214 -12.22 -5.35 20.07
C LEU A 214 -13.30 -6.36 20.47
N ASN A 215 -13.05 -7.14 21.53
CA ASN A 215 -13.97 -8.15 22.05
C ASN A 215 -15.31 -7.52 22.50
N TYR A 216 -15.28 -6.36 23.17
CA TYR A 216 -16.48 -5.63 23.57
C TYR A 216 -17.35 -5.23 22.38
N ARG A 217 -16.73 -4.89 21.25
CA ARG A 217 -17.43 -4.56 20.00
C ARG A 217 -17.84 -5.78 19.16
N GLY A 218 -17.54 -7.01 19.63
CA GLY A 218 -17.78 -8.24 18.86
C GLY A 218 -16.98 -8.27 17.54
N GLY A 219 -15.84 -7.59 17.51
CA GLY A 219 -15.02 -7.41 16.31
C GLY A 219 -13.65 -8.09 16.41
N VAL A 220 -13.08 -8.36 15.24
CA VAL A 220 -11.70 -8.86 15.05
C VAL A 220 -11.01 -8.01 13.98
N ASP A 221 -9.69 -7.86 14.09
CA ASP A 221 -8.91 -7.27 13.01
C ASP A 221 -8.37 -8.35 12.04
N PHE A 222 -7.69 -7.91 10.98
CA PHE A 222 -7.17 -8.83 9.96
C PHE A 222 -6.11 -9.79 10.48
N ASP A 223 -5.27 -9.37 11.45
CA ASP A 223 -4.23 -10.21 12.04
C ASP A 223 -4.85 -11.28 12.95
N ASP A 224 -5.96 -10.97 13.63
CA ASP A 224 -6.73 -11.96 14.39
C ASP A 224 -7.30 -13.07 13.50
N LEU A 225 -7.76 -12.76 12.28
CA LEU A 225 -8.34 -13.78 11.40
C LEU A 225 -7.39 -14.92 11.10
N VAL A 226 -6.10 -14.61 10.83
CA VAL A 226 -5.09 -15.65 10.54
C VAL A 226 -4.81 -16.48 11.79
N ARG A 227 -4.67 -15.84 12.94
CA ARG A 227 -4.47 -16.52 14.23
C ARG A 227 -5.63 -17.45 14.57
N LEU A 228 -6.87 -16.94 14.48
CA LEU A 228 -8.08 -17.71 14.77
C LEU A 228 -8.31 -18.86 13.78
N ALA A 229 -7.96 -18.68 12.51
CA ALA A 229 -8.01 -19.76 11.53
C ALA A 229 -7.04 -20.88 11.89
N LEU A 230 -5.82 -20.56 12.36
CA LEU A 230 -4.85 -21.53 12.85
C LEU A 230 -5.40 -22.27 14.07
N ASP A 231 -5.90 -21.54 15.08
CA ASP A 231 -6.45 -22.10 16.32
C ASP A 231 -7.65 -23.04 16.02
N LEU A 232 -8.51 -22.66 15.08
CA LEU A 232 -9.63 -23.48 14.62
C LEU A 232 -9.16 -24.80 13.96
N LEU A 233 -8.21 -24.72 13.04
CA LEU A 233 -7.75 -25.89 12.30
C LEU A 233 -6.98 -26.88 13.18
N GLU A 234 -6.25 -26.38 14.16
CA GLU A 234 -5.55 -27.21 15.15
C GLU A 234 -6.52 -27.87 16.15
N SER A 235 -7.60 -27.17 16.52
CA SER A 235 -8.61 -27.69 17.45
C SER A 235 -9.64 -28.63 16.81
N ASP A 236 -9.80 -28.59 15.48
CA ASP A 236 -10.76 -29.42 14.74
C ASP A 236 -10.06 -30.20 13.61
N PRO A 237 -9.40 -31.36 13.93
CA PRO A 237 -8.73 -32.18 12.91
C PRO A 237 -9.65 -32.70 11.81
N GLY A 238 -10.95 -32.89 12.12
CA GLY A 238 -11.93 -33.32 11.14
C GLY A 238 -12.21 -32.24 10.09
N TYR A 239 -12.26 -30.98 10.52
CA TYR A 239 -12.39 -29.84 9.63
C TYR A 239 -11.11 -29.64 8.78
N LEU A 240 -9.96 -29.69 9.43
CA LEU A 240 -8.68 -29.62 8.72
C LEU A 240 -8.57 -30.69 7.62
N LYS A 241 -8.93 -31.92 7.92
CA LYS A 241 -8.91 -33.01 6.93
C LYS A 241 -9.83 -32.75 5.75
N ARG A 242 -11.04 -32.22 5.96
CA ARG A 242 -11.94 -31.82 4.87
C ARG A 242 -11.34 -30.76 3.96
N LEU A 243 -10.65 -29.75 4.53
CA LEU A 243 -9.96 -28.73 3.73
C LEU A 243 -8.78 -29.32 2.97
N GLN A 244 -8.01 -30.20 3.59
CA GLN A 244 -6.91 -30.91 2.94
C GLN A 244 -7.40 -31.79 1.79
N ASP A 245 -8.53 -32.49 1.95
CA ASP A 245 -9.13 -33.28 0.89
C ASP A 245 -9.71 -32.42 -0.24
N ARG A 246 -10.25 -31.25 0.12
CA ARG A 246 -10.78 -30.30 -0.85
C ARG A 246 -9.70 -29.66 -1.70
N TRP A 247 -8.54 -29.36 -1.11
CA TRP A 247 -7.45 -28.65 -1.78
C TRP A 247 -6.17 -29.49 -1.85
N PRO A 248 -6.10 -30.48 -2.75
CA PRO A 248 -4.91 -31.32 -2.89
C PRO A 248 -3.70 -30.55 -3.45
N PHE A 249 -3.91 -29.46 -4.15
CA PHE A 249 -2.86 -28.60 -4.67
C PHE A 249 -3.05 -27.16 -4.15
N VAL A 250 -1.97 -26.62 -3.59
CA VAL A 250 -1.90 -25.22 -3.12
C VAL A 250 -0.81 -24.51 -3.89
N LEU A 251 -1.16 -23.40 -4.57
CA LEU A 251 -0.24 -22.55 -5.33
C LEU A 251 -0.18 -21.18 -4.66
N GLU A 252 1.01 -20.75 -4.25
CA GLU A 252 1.25 -19.48 -3.57
C GLU A 252 2.04 -18.53 -4.48
N ASP A 253 1.47 -17.37 -4.81
CA ASP A 253 2.13 -16.29 -5.55
C ASP A 253 2.64 -15.22 -4.58
N GLU A 254 3.72 -14.55 -4.93
CA GLU A 254 4.41 -13.53 -4.13
C GLU A 254 4.80 -14.05 -2.72
N ALA A 255 5.21 -15.32 -2.63
CA ALA A 255 5.50 -16.02 -1.37
C ALA A 255 6.60 -15.36 -0.50
N GLN A 256 7.39 -14.43 -1.04
CA GLN A 256 8.37 -13.64 -0.28
C GLN A 256 7.73 -12.62 0.66
N ASP A 257 6.44 -12.34 0.51
CA ASP A 257 5.74 -11.36 1.33
C ASP A 257 4.85 -12.01 2.42
N SER A 258 4.90 -13.33 2.56
CA SER A 258 4.13 -14.06 3.58
C SER A 258 4.75 -13.92 4.97
N SER A 259 3.90 -13.83 6.00
CA SER A 259 4.30 -13.85 7.42
C SER A 259 4.44 -15.29 7.94
N ARG A 260 4.94 -15.44 9.18
CA ARG A 260 5.09 -16.76 9.83
C ARG A 260 3.74 -17.44 10.05
N SER A 261 2.76 -16.72 10.56
CA SER A 261 1.42 -17.27 10.79
C SER A 261 0.72 -17.63 9.47
N GLN A 262 0.91 -16.85 8.42
CA GLN A 262 0.38 -17.11 7.10
C GLN A 262 1.01 -18.38 6.47
N GLU A 263 2.33 -18.54 6.57
CA GLU A 263 3.00 -19.78 6.16
C GLU A 263 2.50 -20.97 6.96
N ALA A 264 2.35 -20.83 8.29
CA ALA A 264 1.85 -21.89 9.15
C ALA A 264 0.42 -22.33 8.76
N LEU A 265 -0.46 -21.37 8.42
CA LEU A 265 -1.81 -21.66 7.93
C LEU A 265 -1.79 -22.48 6.64
N LEU A 266 -0.98 -22.07 5.66
CA LEU A 266 -0.84 -22.84 4.42
C LEU A 266 -0.22 -24.22 4.66
N ARG A 267 0.76 -24.31 5.53
CA ARG A 267 1.42 -25.58 5.92
C ARG A 267 0.44 -26.57 6.54
N LEU A 268 -0.48 -26.12 7.39
CA LEU A 268 -1.56 -26.96 7.92
C LEU A 268 -2.50 -27.46 6.82
N ILE A 269 -2.95 -26.58 5.94
CA ILE A 269 -3.86 -26.91 4.83
C ILE A 269 -3.20 -27.88 3.86
N VAL A 270 -1.94 -27.65 3.53
CA VAL A 270 -1.17 -28.54 2.65
C VAL A 270 -0.99 -29.92 3.29
N GLY A 271 -0.68 -29.97 4.59
CA GLY A 271 -0.33 -31.19 5.30
C GLY A 271 0.96 -31.85 4.76
N ASP A 272 1.10 -33.16 5.02
CA ASP A 272 2.21 -33.90 4.49
C ASP A 272 2.06 -34.17 3.00
N VAL A 273 2.98 -33.65 2.22
CA VAL A 273 3.04 -33.87 0.77
C VAL A 273 4.39 -34.45 0.34
N SER A 274 4.31 -35.37 -0.59
CA SER A 274 5.49 -35.97 -1.23
C SER A 274 5.22 -36.10 -2.74
N PRO A 275 6.24 -36.28 -3.57
CA PRO A 275 6.07 -36.48 -5.02
C PRO A 275 5.10 -37.58 -5.41
N SER A 276 4.94 -38.61 -4.56
CA SER A 276 4.05 -39.78 -4.76
C SER A 276 2.67 -39.61 -4.15
N SER A 277 2.41 -38.57 -3.34
CA SER A 277 1.14 -38.39 -2.63
C SER A 277 -0.03 -37.94 -3.52
N GLY A 278 0.21 -37.51 -4.75
CA GLY A 278 -0.78 -36.87 -5.63
C GLY A 278 -1.24 -35.50 -5.15
N ARG A 279 -0.55 -34.92 -4.14
CA ARG A 279 -0.81 -33.60 -3.56
C ARG A 279 0.43 -32.71 -3.76
N GLY A 280 0.26 -31.40 -3.71
CA GLY A 280 1.41 -30.53 -3.93
C GLY A 280 1.27 -29.13 -3.39
N TRP A 281 2.42 -28.55 -3.05
CA TRP A 281 2.58 -27.17 -2.64
C TRP A 281 3.61 -26.46 -3.53
N VAL A 282 3.19 -25.44 -4.24
CA VAL A 282 4.05 -24.63 -5.10
C VAL A 282 4.13 -23.22 -4.53
N ARG A 283 5.34 -22.78 -4.21
CA ARG A 283 5.62 -21.41 -3.72
C ARG A 283 6.47 -20.68 -4.74
N VAL A 284 5.96 -19.56 -5.24
CA VAL A 284 6.65 -18.74 -6.25
C VAL A 284 6.84 -17.32 -5.73
N GLY A 285 8.03 -16.78 -5.90
CA GLY A 285 8.33 -15.43 -5.47
C GLY A 285 9.69 -14.91 -5.95
N ASP A 286 9.91 -13.62 -5.72
CA ASP A 286 11.19 -12.95 -5.93
C ASP A 286 11.71 -12.42 -4.60
N PRO A 287 12.68 -13.10 -3.95
CA PRO A 287 13.22 -12.64 -2.68
C PRO A 287 13.86 -11.23 -2.74
N ASN A 288 14.27 -10.78 -3.93
CA ASN A 288 14.81 -9.45 -4.16
C ASN A 288 13.72 -8.35 -4.21
N GLN A 289 12.44 -8.73 -4.29
CA GLN A 289 11.29 -7.81 -4.23
C GLN A 289 10.57 -7.80 -2.88
N ALA A 290 11.14 -8.36 -1.83
CA ALA A 290 10.62 -8.27 -0.46
C ALA A 290 10.89 -6.87 0.11
N ILE A 291 9.93 -5.97 0.02
CA ILE A 291 10.04 -4.56 0.43
C ILE A 291 8.99 -4.14 1.47
N TYR A 292 8.28 -5.10 2.05
CA TYR A 292 7.24 -4.85 3.04
C TYR A 292 7.63 -5.23 4.47
N GLU A 293 8.86 -5.67 4.72
CA GLU A 293 9.34 -6.09 6.04
C GLU A 293 9.10 -5.04 7.14
N THR A 294 9.38 -3.78 6.84
CA THR A 294 9.21 -2.67 7.80
C THR A 294 7.74 -2.34 8.09
N PHE A 295 6.81 -2.69 7.19
CA PHE A 295 5.39 -2.32 7.30
C PHE A 295 4.48 -3.49 7.68
N THR A 296 4.95 -4.72 7.54
CA THR A 296 4.21 -5.95 7.82
C THR A 296 5.12 -6.93 8.54
N THR A 297 4.57 -8.06 8.98
CA THR A 297 5.36 -9.19 9.53
C THR A 297 5.91 -10.10 8.42
N ALA A 298 5.99 -9.62 7.17
CA ALA A 298 6.54 -10.36 6.04
C ALA A 298 8.00 -10.78 6.28
N ASN A 299 8.31 -12.01 5.92
CA ASN A 299 9.64 -12.56 6.16
C ASN A 299 10.19 -13.26 4.89
N PRO A 300 11.05 -12.60 4.11
CA PRO A 300 11.60 -13.15 2.87
C PRO A 300 12.48 -14.39 3.08
N TYR A 301 13.01 -14.58 4.30
CA TYR A 301 13.79 -15.78 4.63
C TYR A 301 12.94 -17.05 4.58
N LEU A 302 11.62 -16.97 4.79
CA LEU A 302 10.73 -18.13 4.72
C LEU A 302 10.74 -18.77 3.32
N LEU A 303 10.61 -17.97 2.27
CA LEU A 303 10.69 -18.49 0.90
C LEU A 303 12.08 -19.01 0.56
N ARG A 304 13.14 -18.29 0.96
CA ARG A 304 14.54 -18.74 0.73
C ARG A 304 14.82 -20.08 1.40
N ARG A 305 14.42 -20.21 2.67
CA ARG A 305 14.56 -21.46 3.44
C ARG A 305 13.76 -22.60 2.78
N PHE A 306 12.50 -22.32 2.41
CA PHE A 306 11.69 -23.32 1.72
C PHE A 306 12.34 -23.83 0.43
N ILE A 307 12.85 -22.91 -0.41
CA ILE A 307 13.57 -23.31 -1.64
C ILE A 307 14.84 -24.10 -1.33
N ALA A 308 15.62 -23.66 -0.33
CA ALA A 308 16.92 -24.25 -0.03
C ALA A 308 16.80 -25.63 0.66
N GLU A 309 15.86 -25.81 1.57
CA GLU A 309 15.83 -26.92 2.51
C GLU A 309 14.66 -27.88 2.30
N GLU A 310 13.48 -27.38 1.88
CA GLU A 310 12.26 -28.16 1.90
C GLU A 310 11.75 -28.61 0.52
N ALA A 311 12.05 -27.83 -0.54
CA ALA A 311 11.51 -28.09 -1.86
C ALA A 311 12.14 -29.33 -2.52
N ASP A 312 11.30 -30.23 -3.03
CA ASP A 312 11.70 -31.38 -3.84
C ASP A 312 12.17 -30.93 -5.24
N GLU A 313 11.48 -29.92 -5.80
CA GLU A 313 11.83 -29.31 -7.07
C GLU A 313 12.13 -27.81 -6.91
N ARG A 314 13.21 -27.32 -7.56
CA ARG A 314 13.73 -25.94 -7.39
C ARG A 314 13.96 -25.25 -8.74
N PRO A 315 12.95 -25.17 -9.61
CA PRO A 315 13.10 -24.46 -10.87
C PRO A 315 13.32 -22.96 -10.66
N THR A 316 14.01 -22.35 -11.61
CA THR A 316 14.27 -20.90 -11.61
C THR A 316 13.65 -20.24 -12.83
N LEU A 317 12.88 -19.19 -12.64
CA LEU A 317 12.36 -18.34 -13.68
C LEU A 317 13.27 -17.10 -13.83
N SER A 318 14.35 -17.23 -14.58
CA SER A 318 15.36 -16.18 -14.79
C SER A 318 15.13 -15.31 -16.03
N GLU A 319 14.26 -15.73 -16.95
CA GLU A 319 14.03 -15.02 -18.21
C GLU A 319 12.98 -13.92 -18.07
N SER A 320 13.35 -12.67 -18.29
CA SER A 320 12.44 -11.51 -18.23
C SER A 320 12.01 -11.06 -19.62
N GLY A 321 10.71 -10.97 -19.86
CA GLY A 321 10.14 -10.35 -21.06
C GLY A 321 9.71 -8.89 -20.85
N ARG A 322 10.05 -8.29 -19.71
CA ARG A 322 9.61 -6.94 -19.36
C ARG A 322 10.54 -5.86 -19.89
N SER A 323 11.78 -5.89 -19.48
CA SER A 323 12.72 -4.78 -19.62
C SER A 323 13.72 -4.99 -20.73
N GLN A 324 14.14 -3.91 -21.36
CA GLN A 324 15.23 -3.93 -22.34
C GLN A 324 16.56 -4.44 -21.72
N PRO A 325 17.44 -5.06 -22.53
CA PRO A 325 18.69 -5.66 -22.04
C PRO A 325 19.57 -4.73 -21.21
N GLY A 326 19.66 -3.45 -21.55
CA GLY A 326 20.44 -2.48 -20.79
C GLY A 326 19.91 -2.24 -19.36
N ILE A 327 18.57 -2.21 -19.19
CA ILE A 327 17.95 -2.08 -17.87
C ILE A 327 18.17 -3.35 -17.04
N VAL A 328 18.06 -4.52 -17.69
CA VAL A 328 18.38 -5.81 -17.08
C VAL A 328 19.82 -5.85 -16.61
N ALA A 329 20.77 -5.41 -17.45
CA ALA A 329 22.17 -5.36 -17.11
C ALA A 329 22.47 -4.42 -15.94
N LEU A 330 21.78 -3.24 -15.88
CA LEU A 330 21.90 -2.31 -14.77
C LEU A 330 21.39 -2.94 -13.45
N ALA A 331 20.24 -3.62 -13.49
CA ALA A 331 19.69 -4.34 -12.32
C ALA A 331 20.63 -5.46 -11.85
N ASN A 332 21.19 -6.23 -12.77
CA ASN A 332 22.17 -7.28 -12.45
C ASN A 332 23.49 -6.69 -11.89
N ARG A 333 23.93 -5.54 -12.39
CA ARG A 333 25.09 -4.85 -11.81
C ARG A 333 24.83 -4.42 -10.37
N LEU A 334 23.62 -3.96 -10.05
CA LEU A 334 23.25 -3.66 -8.68
C LEU A 334 23.36 -4.90 -7.79
N ILE A 335 22.83 -6.06 -8.24
CA ILE A 335 22.92 -7.33 -7.49
C ILE A 335 24.41 -7.69 -7.26
N GLN A 336 25.23 -7.67 -8.32
CA GLN A 336 26.65 -8.01 -8.22
C GLN A 336 27.39 -7.11 -7.25
N TRP A 337 27.19 -5.80 -7.34
CA TRP A 337 27.83 -4.83 -6.47
C TRP A 337 27.41 -5.05 -5.00
N VAL A 338 26.12 -5.27 -4.74
CA VAL A 338 25.65 -5.54 -3.38
C VAL A 338 26.33 -6.78 -2.81
N MET A 339 26.38 -7.87 -3.56
CA MET A 339 26.94 -9.15 -3.09
C MET A 339 28.47 -9.07 -2.85
N GLN A 340 29.20 -8.33 -3.66
CA GLN A 340 30.66 -8.42 -3.71
C GLN A 340 31.37 -7.18 -3.15
N GLU A 341 30.80 -6.00 -3.36
CA GLU A 341 31.49 -4.72 -3.20
C GLU A 341 30.82 -3.79 -2.19
N HIS A 342 29.63 -4.14 -1.66
CA HIS A 342 28.96 -3.27 -0.67
C HIS A 342 29.85 -3.09 0.57
N PRO A 343 30.08 -1.81 1.04
CA PRO A 343 30.99 -1.53 2.14
C PRO A 343 30.59 -2.21 3.44
N LEU A 344 29.29 -2.35 3.70
CA LEU A 344 28.75 -3.05 4.86
C LEU A 344 28.61 -4.55 4.55
N PRO A 345 29.45 -5.44 5.10
CA PRO A 345 29.42 -6.87 4.79
C PRO A 345 28.07 -7.53 5.11
N GLU A 346 27.42 -7.10 6.20
CA GLU A 346 26.13 -7.60 6.66
C GLU A 346 25.01 -7.30 5.69
N ALA A 347 25.14 -6.27 4.83
CA ALA A 347 24.13 -5.94 3.83
C ALA A 347 24.32 -6.68 2.48
N ARG A 348 25.40 -7.48 2.33
CA ARG A 348 25.71 -8.17 1.06
C ARG A 348 24.73 -9.27 0.70
N ASP A 349 23.89 -9.70 1.61
CA ASP A 349 22.81 -10.67 1.39
C ASP A 349 21.47 -10.01 0.98
N ALA A 350 21.40 -8.67 0.90
CA ALA A 350 20.21 -7.93 0.57
C ALA A 350 19.62 -8.31 -0.80
N LEU A 351 20.50 -8.49 -1.79
CA LEU A 351 20.14 -8.95 -3.13
C LEU A 351 20.94 -10.20 -3.47
N GLN A 352 20.28 -11.18 -4.09
CA GLN A 352 20.86 -12.49 -4.39
C GLN A 352 20.43 -12.99 -5.77
N PRO A 353 21.11 -14.01 -6.36
CA PRO A 353 20.62 -14.68 -7.55
C PRO A 353 19.20 -15.23 -7.36
N PRO A 354 18.44 -15.44 -8.45
CA PRO A 354 18.91 -15.52 -9.83
C PRO A 354 19.12 -14.15 -10.49
N PHE A 355 20.14 -14.06 -11.35
CA PHE A 355 20.30 -12.91 -12.26
C PHE A 355 19.22 -12.93 -13.33
N ILE A 356 18.80 -11.74 -13.74
CA ILE A 356 17.80 -11.56 -14.80
C ILE A 356 18.46 -11.85 -16.14
N ARG A 357 17.83 -12.68 -16.97
CA ARG A 357 18.21 -12.91 -18.37
C ARG A 357 17.21 -12.24 -19.29
N PRO A 358 17.61 -11.42 -20.26
CA PRO A 358 16.70 -10.89 -21.25
C PRO A 358 16.21 -12.01 -22.17
N LEU A 359 14.98 -11.88 -22.70
CA LEU A 359 14.39 -12.86 -23.63
C LEU A 359 15.11 -12.95 -24.96
N SER A 360 15.71 -11.84 -25.40
CA SER A 360 16.48 -11.74 -26.64
C SER A 360 17.85 -11.18 -26.28
N GLU A 361 18.89 -11.88 -26.66
CA GLU A 361 20.26 -11.37 -26.59
C GLU A 361 20.52 -10.37 -27.75
N GLU A 362 19.68 -10.37 -28.78
CA GLU A 362 19.75 -9.39 -29.86
C GLU A 362 19.21 -8.04 -29.41
N PRO A 363 19.93 -6.94 -29.69
CA PRO A 363 19.46 -5.59 -29.38
C PRO A 363 18.18 -5.31 -30.15
N LEU A 364 17.13 -4.82 -29.43
CA LEU A 364 15.82 -4.49 -29.99
C LEU A 364 15.87 -3.37 -31.07
N THR A 365 17.02 -2.75 -31.24
CA THR A 365 17.33 -1.82 -32.33
C THR A 365 18.78 -2.01 -32.77
N PRO A 366 19.04 -2.20 -34.08
CA PRO A 366 20.38 -2.41 -34.62
C PRO A 366 21.37 -1.24 -34.39
N LEU A 367 20.86 -0.09 -33.96
CA LEU A 367 21.63 1.16 -33.88
C LEU A 367 22.21 1.50 -32.51
N THR A 368 21.81 0.81 -31.43
CA THR A 368 22.10 1.29 -30.05
C THR A 368 22.72 0.27 -29.12
N GLY A 369 23.10 -0.90 -29.56
CA GLY A 369 23.65 -1.95 -28.69
C GLY A 369 22.61 -2.36 -27.61
N TRP A 370 23.05 -2.66 -26.39
CA TRP A 370 22.21 -3.15 -25.29
C TRP A 370 21.14 -2.17 -24.78
N GLY A 371 20.91 -1.04 -25.47
CA GLY A 371 19.89 -0.06 -25.06
C GLY A 371 20.32 0.85 -23.91
N PHE A 372 21.61 0.91 -23.57
CA PHE A 372 22.14 1.81 -22.55
C PHE A 372 21.88 3.29 -22.81
N GLN A 373 21.62 3.65 -24.06
CA GLN A 373 21.23 5.02 -24.44
C GLN A 373 19.89 5.46 -23.85
N ALA A 374 19.02 4.51 -23.50
CA ALA A 374 17.73 4.77 -22.88
C ALA A 374 17.79 4.89 -21.34
N ILE A 375 18.99 4.81 -20.76
CA ILE A 375 19.22 4.91 -19.31
C ILE A 375 19.99 6.20 -19.01
N TYR A 376 19.43 7.03 -18.13
CA TYR A 376 19.98 8.31 -17.73
C TYR A 376 20.12 8.40 -16.23
N LEU A 377 21.32 8.37 -15.70
CA LEU A 377 21.63 8.66 -14.31
C LEU A 377 22.13 10.11 -14.22
N GLN A 378 21.23 10.99 -13.74
CA GLN A 378 21.49 12.44 -13.74
C GLN A 378 22.34 12.86 -12.58
N SER A 379 23.59 13.25 -12.87
CA SER A 379 24.58 13.62 -11.87
C SER A 379 24.47 15.06 -11.36
N LYS A 380 23.67 15.90 -12.02
CA LYS A 380 23.51 17.30 -11.58
C LYS A 380 22.94 17.35 -10.16
N ARG A 381 23.52 18.18 -9.32
CA ARG A 381 23.09 18.43 -7.96
C ARG A 381 21.89 19.36 -7.98
N TYR A 382 20.72 18.82 -7.70
CA TYR A 382 19.47 19.59 -7.65
C TYR A 382 19.09 19.98 -6.22
N ALA A 383 18.42 21.15 -6.09
CA ALA A 383 17.53 21.35 -4.95
C ALA A 383 16.27 20.49 -5.13
N PRO A 384 15.53 20.13 -4.04
CA PRO A 384 14.31 19.31 -4.16
C PRO A 384 13.28 19.86 -5.17
N GLU A 385 13.09 21.17 -5.21
CA GLU A 385 12.15 21.83 -6.12
C GLU A 385 12.67 21.90 -7.56
N GLU A 386 14.00 21.99 -7.73
CA GLU A 386 14.65 21.97 -9.05
C GLU A 386 14.54 20.59 -9.69
N GLU A 387 14.72 19.51 -8.90
CA GLU A 387 14.53 18.14 -9.39
C GLU A 387 13.11 17.95 -9.95
N VAL A 388 12.08 18.41 -9.23
CA VAL A 388 10.69 18.38 -9.70
C VAL A 388 10.53 19.12 -11.02
N LYS A 389 11.05 20.36 -11.11
CA LYS A 389 10.97 21.19 -12.32
C LYS A 389 11.65 20.53 -13.53
N GLU A 390 12.82 19.90 -13.33
CA GLU A 390 13.55 19.23 -14.41
C GLU A 390 12.83 17.98 -14.91
N VAL A 391 12.29 17.15 -14.00
CA VAL A 391 11.50 15.98 -14.37
C VAL A 391 10.24 16.41 -15.14
N VAL A 392 9.51 17.42 -14.65
CA VAL A 392 8.33 17.97 -15.35
C VAL A 392 8.69 18.54 -16.72
N ARG A 393 9.83 19.24 -16.84
CA ARG A 393 10.33 19.74 -18.15
C ARG A 393 10.65 18.60 -19.10
N SER A 394 11.25 17.52 -18.61
CA SER A 394 11.52 16.32 -19.39
C SER A 394 10.24 15.67 -19.87
N LEU A 395 9.24 15.52 -18.99
CA LEU A 395 7.92 14.97 -19.31
C LEU A 395 7.17 15.84 -20.34
N LYS A 396 7.23 17.15 -20.22
CA LYS A 396 6.59 18.10 -21.17
C LYS A 396 7.12 17.96 -22.60
N ARG A 397 8.38 17.56 -22.76
CA ARG A 397 8.99 17.28 -24.07
C ARG A 397 8.67 15.87 -24.57
N TRP A 398 8.64 14.89 -23.68
CA TRP A 398 8.50 13.49 -24.04
C TRP A 398 7.06 13.07 -24.34
N LEU A 399 6.10 13.54 -23.53
CA LEU A 399 4.70 13.08 -23.58
C LEU A 399 4.02 13.32 -24.93
N PRO A 400 4.15 14.50 -25.58
CA PRO A 400 3.55 14.74 -26.88
C PRO A 400 4.09 13.85 -28.01
N GLN A 401 5.33 13.37 -27.85
CA GLN A 401 5.97 12.49 -28.83
C GLN A 401 5.66 11.00 -28.59
N ASN A 402 5.04 10.67 -27.46
CA ASN A 402 4.78 9.30 -27.03
C ASN A 402 3.37 9.14 -26.43
N PRO A 403 2.29 9.52 -27.13
CA PRO A 403 0.93 9.53 -26.60
C PRO A 403 0.42 8.11 -26.25
N ASP A 404 0.92 7.08 -26.93
CA ASP A 404 0.51 5.67 -26.75
C ASP A 404 1.39 4.91 -25.75
N ARG A 405 2.28 5.60 -25.02
CA ARG A 405 3.17 4.99 -24.04
C ARG A 405 2.79 5.33 -22.62
N THR A 406 3.18 4.44 -21.72
CA THR A 406 3.00 4.59 -20.28
C THR A 406 4.22 5.24 -19.64
N VAL A 407 4.01 6.11 -18.63
CA VAL A 407 5.10 6.75 -17.91
C VAL A 407 4.79 6.89 -16.42
N ALA A 408 5.80 6.65 -15.57
CA ALA A 408 5.67 6.84 -14.13
C ALA A 408 6.79 7.71 -13.56
N VAL A 409 6.43 8.47 -12.52
CA VAL A 409 7.37 9.13 -11.60
C VAL A 409 7.27 8.41 -10.26
N LEU A 410 8.32 7.69 -9.90
CA LEU A 410 8.43 6.95 -8.67
C LEU A 410 9.11 7.81 -7.60
N VAL A 411 8.44 7.93 -6.46
CA VAL A 411 8.88 8.73 -5.31
C VAL A 411 9.08 7.86 -4.08
N THR A 412 9.86 8.35 -3.13
CA THR A 412 10.14 7.62 -1.88
C THR A 412 9.04 7.73 -0.85
N ASP A 413 8.25 8.83 -0.89
CA ASP A 413 7.11 9.05 0.02
C ASP A 413 5.96 9.84 -0.62
N ASN A 414 4.79 9.82 0.05
CA ASN A 414 3.56 10.45 -0.45
C ASN A 414 3.68 11.99 -0.50
N ARG A 415 4.42 12.62 0.42
CA ARG A 415 4.61 14.07 0.44
C ARG A 415 5.38 14.53 -0.80
N ARG A 416 6.43 13.79 -1.15
CA ARG A 416 7.20 14.02 -2.38
C ARG A 416 6.32 13.86 -3.62
N GLY A 417 5.46 12.83 -3.62
CA GLY A 417 4.47 12.61 -4.68
C GLY A 417 3.52 13.79 -4.86
N GLY A 418 3.02 14.37 -3.76
CA GLY A 418 2.17 15.57 -3.80
C GLY A 418 2.84 16.78 -4.48
N HIS A 419 4.14 16.99 -4.23
CA HIS A 419 4.89 18.06 -4.90
C HIS A 419 4.98 17.84 -6.43
N PHE A 420 5.17 16.59 -6.88
CA PHE A 420 5.15 16.26 -8.30
C PHE A 420 3.77 16.45 -8.91
N MET A 421 2.70 16.03 -8.25
CA MET A 421 1.32 16.20 -8.72
C MET A 421 0.98 17.69 -8.92
N GLU A 422 1.33 18.52 -7.94
CA GLU A 422 1.09 19.98 -8.04
C GLU A 422 1.88 20.60 -9.19
N ALA A 423 3.16 20.24 -9.36
CA ALA A 423 3.98 20.77 -10.43
C ALA A 423 3.51 20.32 -11.83
N LEU A 424 3.01 19.07 -11.95
CA LEU A 424 2.43 18.55 -13.20
C LEU A 424 1.14 19.29 -13.55
N ARG A 425 0.28 19.56 -12.56
CA ARG A 425 -0.95 20.33 -12.72
C ARG A 425 -0.66 21.77 -13.19
N GLN A 426 0.31 22.43 -12.55
CA GLN A 426 0.74 23.79 -12.95
C GLN A 426 1.32 23.83 -14.37
N ALA A 427 1.97 22.74 -14.80
CA ALA A 427 2.49 22.62 -16.16
C ALA A 427 1.44 22.23 -17.20
N GLY A 428 0.18 21.98 -16.82
CA GLY A 428 -0.90 21.54 -17.68
C GLY A 428 -0.73 20.12 -18.22
N LEU A 429 0.04 19.26 -17.52
CA LEU A 429 0.26 17.87 -17.93
C LEU A 429 -0.78 16.94 -17.30
N PRO A 430 -1.40 16.03 -18.07
CA PRO A 430 -2.32 15.06 -17.54
C PRO A 430 -1.59 14.10 -16.62
N ALA A 431 -2.00 14.02 -15.35
CA ALA A 431 -1.36 13.17 -14.36
C ALA A 431 -2.40 12.38 -13.56
N VAL A 432 -1.98 11.21 -13.08
CA VAL A 432 -2.77 10.31 -12.23
C VAL A 432 -1.97 9.99 -10.97
N GLU A 433 -2.61 10.15 -9.83
CA GLU A 433 -2.02 9.91 -8.53
C GLU A 433 -2.29 8.47 -8.07
N LEU A 434 -1.23 7.68 -7.93
CA LEU A 434 -1.27 6.37 -7.26
C LEU A 434 -0.63 6.50 -5.87
N LEU A 435 -1.17 7.38 -5.05
CA LEU A 435 -0.80 7.62 -3.64
C LEU A 435 -1.91 7.08 -2.72
N ARG A 436 -1.95 7.45 -1.43
CA ARG A 436 -2.95 6.89 -0.48
C ARG A 436 -4.39 7.16 -0.90
N THR A 437 -4.74 8.45 -1.12
CA THR A 437 -6.06 8.89 -1.60
C THR A 437 -5.84 9.96 -2.65
N SER A 438 -6.51 9.87 -3.80
CA SER A 438 -6.31 10.84 -4.87
C SER A 438 -6.79 12.24 -4.46
N GLN A 439 -6.15 13.28 -4.98
CA GLN A 439 -6.56 14.66 -4.71
C GLN A 439 -8.01 14.90 -5.15
N THR A 440 -8.44 14.29 -6.25
CA THR A 440 -9.83 14.37 -6.72
C THR A 440 -10.80 13.79 -5.70
N THR A 441 -10.46 12.65 -5.07
CA THR A 441 -11.27 12.04 -4.01
C THR A 441 -11.34 12.95 -2.78
N ARG A 442 -10.20 13.51 -2.37
CA ARG A 442 -10.15 14.45 -1.23
C ARG A 442 -10.99 15.70 -1.48
N THR A 443 -10.86 16.27 -2.67
CA THR A 443 -11.66 17.44 -3.06
C THR A 443 -13.15 17.12 -3.09
N ALA A 444 -13.54 15.98 -3.66
CA ALA A 444 -14.95 15.57 -3.68
C ALA A 444 -15.51 15.33 -2.27
N ALA A 445 -14.74 14.67 -1.41
CA ALA A 445 -15.11 14.45 0.00
C ALA A 445 -15.24 15.80 0.76
N SER A 446 -14.31 16.73 0.57
CA SER A 446 -14.37 18.07 1.19
C SER A 446 -15.61 18.85 0.77
N LEU A 447 -15.92 18.88 -0.54
CA LEU A 447 -17.09 19.58 -1.05
C LEU A 447 -18.40 18.98 -0.52
N LEU A 448 -18.49 17.66 -0.46
CA LEU A 448 -19.65 16.97 0.14
C LEU A 448 -19.74 17.26 1.64
N ALA A 449 -18.61 17.19 2.37
CA ALA A 449 -18.58 17.50 3.80
C ALA A 449 -19.06 18.95 4.07
N GLU A 450 -18.56 19.93 3.33
CA GLU A 450 -18.97 21.34 3.47
C GLU A 450 -20.48 21.54 3.20
N ALA A 451 -21.02 20.89 2.17
CA ALA A 451 -22.44 20.93 1.87
C ALA A 451 -23.30 20.31 2.99
N LEU A 452 -22.89 19.13 3.48
CA LEU A 452 -23.60 18.42 4.55
C LEU A 452 -23.48 19.12 5.92
N GLU A 453 -22.34 19.71 6.25
CA GLU A 453 -22.15 20.53 7.47
C GLU A 453 -23.12 21.71 7.52
N TRP A 454 -23.30 22.40 6.39
CA TRP A 454 -24.30 23.45 6.35
C TRP A 454 -25.72 22.89 6.48
N LEU A 455 -26.03 21.77 5.88
CA LEU A 455 -27.36 21.13 6.00
C LEU A 455 -27.67 20.69 7.43
N GLU A 456 -26.65 20.32 8.19
CA GLU A 456 -26.77 19.98 9.61
C GLU A 456 -26.98 21.24 10.48
N GLN A 457 -26.33 22.38 10.12
CA GLN A 457 -26.46 23.65 10.81
C GLN A 457 -26.95 24.77 9.87
N PRO A 458 -28.20 24.71 9.39
CA PRO A 458 -28.68 25.54 8.30
C PRO A 458 -28.79 27.04 8.63
N THR A 459 -28.74 27.40 9.91
CA THR A 459 -28.82 28.81 10.37
C THR A 459 -27.50 29.54 10.32
N ASN A 460 -26.38 28.85 10.07
CA ASN A 460 -25.05 29.43 10.05
C ASN A 460 -24.79 30.19 8.74
N ALA A 461 -24.99 31.51 8.75
CA ALA A 461 -24.81 32.36 7.57
C ALA A 461 -23.39 32.33 7.01
N LYS A 462 -22.36 32.17 7.85
CA LYS A 462 -20.97 32.05 7.37
C LYS A 462 -20.76 30.77 6.56
N SER A 463 -21.17 29.64 7.10
CA SER A 463 -21.11 28.35 6.41
C SER A 463 -21.95 28.38 5.12
N PHE A 464 -23.12 29.00 5.17
CA PHE A 464 -24.00 29.17 4.03
C PHE A 464 -23.33 29.96 2.87
N SER A 465 -22.69 31.07 3.21
CA SER A 465 -21.92 31.89 2.24
C SER A 465 -20.74 31.08 1.65
N GLU A 466 -20.04 30.29 2.47
CA GLU A 466 -18.92 29.46 2.02
C GLU A 466 -19.38 28.33 1.09
N VAL A 467 -20.49 27.69 1.39
CA VAL A 467 -21.11 26.66 0.52
C VAL A 467 -21.50 27.29 -0.83
N TYR A 468 -22.11 28.46 -0.84
CA TYR A 468 -22.42 29.16 -2.08
C TYR A 468 -21.15 29.37 -2.92
N GLN A 469 -20.12 29.98 -2.34
CA GLN A 469 -18.95 30.47 -3.07
C GLN A 469 -17.98 29.31 -3.43
N LYS A 470 -17.64 28.46 -2.46
CA LYS A 470 -16.58 27.44 -2.61
C LYS A 470 -17.09 26.10 -3.13
N VAL A 471 -18.37 25.79 -2.89
CA VAL A 471 -18.96 24.50 -3.26
C VAL A 471 -19.79 24.63 -4.53
N TRP A 472 -20.84 25.44 -4.51
CA TRP A 472 -21.76 25.56 -5.64
C TRP A 472 -21.19 26.40 -6.80
N ARG A 473 -20.54 27.55 -6.52
CA ARG A 473 -19.92 28.42 -7.54
C ARG A 473 -18.38 28.30 -7.59
N ARG A 474 -17.81 27.18 -7.20
CA ARG A 474 -16.36 26.97 -7.10
C ARG A 474 -15.56 27.34 -8.37
N SER A 475 -16.11 27.12 -9.57
CA SER A 475 -15.46 27.46 -10.84
C SER A 475 -15.44 28.96 -11.12
N GLU A 476 -16.33 29.72 -10.50
CA GLU A 476 -16.57 31.15 -10.68
C GLU A 476 -16.24 31.93 -9.41
N GLU A 477 -15.61 31.34 -8.42
CA GLU A 477 -15.32 31.91 -7.09
C GLU A 477 -14.67 33.30 -7.13
N LYS A 478 -13.89 33.58 -8.17
CA LYS A 478 -13.14 34.83 -8.32
C LYS A 478 -13.95 35.93 -8.99
N GLU A 479 -15.10 35.65 -9.53
CA GLU A 479 -15.97 36.64 -10.19
C GLU A 479 -16.57 37.62 -9.19
N GLU A 480 -16.63 38.91 -9.53
CA GLU A 480 -17.09 39.96 -8.62
C GLU A 480 -18.56 39.77 -8.21
N ARG A 481 -19.42 39.28 -9.12
CA ARG A 481 -20.83 38.97 -8.81
C ARG A 481 -20.94 37.88 -7.74
N VAL A 482 -20.08 36.84 -7.82
CA VAL A 482 -20.06 35.72 -6.85
C VAL A 482 -19.57 36.21 -5.49
N LYS A 483 -18.52 37.02 -5.46
CA LYS A 483 -18.02 37.63 -4.20
C LYS A 483 -19.04 38.52 -3.55
N ALA A 484 -19.72 39.36 -4.33
CA ALA A 484 -20.76 40.25 -3.84
C ALA A 484 -21.96 39.47 -3.25
N ALA A 485 -22.44 38.43 -3.95
CA ALA A 485 -23.50 37.57 -3.46
C ALA A 485 -23.07 36.81 -2.18
N ALA A 486 -21.84 36.27 -2.13
CA ALA A 486 -21.28 35.63 -0.93
C ALA A 486 -21.19 36.63 0.25
N GLY A 487 -20.76 37.86 -0.01
CA GLY A 487 -20.71 38.91 1.00
C GLY A 487 -22.09 39.20 1.60
N TRP A 488 -23.14 39.26 0.78
CA TRP A 488 -24.49 39.41 1.24
C TRP A 488 -24.98 38.19 2.06
N LEU A 489 -24.79 36.98 1.56
CA LEU A 489 -25.18 35.73 2.22
C LEU A 489 -24.53 35.57 3.59
N ARG A 490 -23.33 36.10 3.81
CA ARG A 490 -22.61 36.03 5.09
C ARG A 490 -23.33 36.78 6.23
N HIS A 491 -24.16 37.74 5.89
CA HIS A 491 -24.82 38.62 6.84
C HIS A 491 -26.36 38.51 6.80
N CYS A 492 -26.93 37.70 5.90
CA CYS A 492 -28.37 37.53 5.80
C CYS A 492 -28.93 36.69 6.96
N ASP A 493 -30.20 36.92 7.27
CA ASP A 493 -30.97 35.95 8.08
C ASP A 493 -31.32 34.76 7.17
N VAL A 494 -30.61 33.66 7.35
CA VAL A 494 -30.75 32.47 6.50
C VAL A 494 -32.15 31.87 6.61
N ILE A 495 -32.78 31.92 7.80
CA ILE A 495 -34.15 31.44 8.02
C ILE A 495 -35.14 32.26 7.21
N ALA A 496 -35.09 33.57 7.32
CA ALA A 496 -35.94 34.47 6.55
C ALA A 496 -35.70 34.32 5.04
N TYR A 497 -34.45 34.25 4.60
CA TYR A 497 -34.07 34.08 3.20
C TYR A 497 -34.56 32.77 2.59
N LEU A 498 -34.53 31.65 3.33
CA LEU A 498 -34.96 30.33 2.87
C LEU A 498 -36.47 30.08 3.13
N SER A 499 -37.14 30.91 3.92
CA SER A 499 -38.56 30.74 4.25
C SER A 499 -39.44 30.64 2.96
N PRO A 500 -40.45 29.77 2.91
CA PRO A 500 -41.41 29.72 1.84
C PRO A 500 -42.44 30.87 1.88
N PHE A 501 -42.50 31.61 2.99
CA PHE A 501 -43.60 32.52 3.30
C PHE A 501 -43.33 34.03 3.18
N PRO A 502 -42.12 34.59 2.97
CA PRO A 502 -42.06 35.97 2.60
C PRO A 502 -42.68 36.14 1.21
N ALA A 503 -43.56 37.14 1.06
CA ALA A 503 -44.02 37.55 -0.26
C ALA A 503 -42.79 37.85 -1.12
N GLU A 504 -42.84 37.59 -2.41
CA GLU A 504 -41.74 37.98 -3.34
C GLU A 504 -41.33 39.44 -3.18
N SER A 505 -42.29 40.33 -2.82
CA SER A 505 -42.07 41.74 -2.45
C SER A 505 -41.05 41.96 -1.33
N ASP A 506 -41.06 41.12 -0.29
CA ASP A 506 -40.16 41.29 0.88
C ASP A 506 -38.71 40.89 0.57
N LEU A 507 -38.55 39.96 -0.39
CA LEU A 507 -37.22 39.59 -0.89
C LEU A 507 -36.66 40.65 -1.86
N GLU A 508 -37.52 41.27 -2.67
CA GLU A 508 -37.13 42.39 -3.55
C GLU A 508 -36.70 43.60 -2.74
N GLU A 509 -37.35 43.87 -1.59
CA GLU A 509 -36.87 44.90 -0.66
C GLU A 509 -35.50 44.56 -0.07
N GLN A 510 -35.23 43.29 0.30
CA GLN A 510 -33.93 42.87 0.81
C GLN A 510 -32.82 42.92 -0.23
N PHE A 511 -33.17 42.79 -1.51
CA PHE A 511 -32.22 42.88 -2.63
C PHE A 511 -32.09 44.33 -3.16
N ALA A 512 -32.86 45.25 -2.63
CA ALA A 512 -32.85 46.64 -3.08
C ALA A 512 -31.44 47.25 -2.92
N GLY A 513 -30.90 47.73 -4.03
CA GLY A 513 -29.57 48.33 -4.07
C GLY A 513 -28.45 47.39 -4.51
N LEU A 514 -28.72 46.07 -4.68
CA LEU A 514 -27.74 45.14 -5.26
C LEU A 514 -27.80 45.18 -6.79
N PRO A 515 -26.65 44.95 -7.48
CA PRO A 515 -26.64 44.79 -8.93
C PRO A 515 -27.58 43.67 -9.41
N PRO A 516 -28.27 43.80 -10.55
CA PRO A 516 -29.20 42.81 -11.07
C PRO A 516 -28.58 41.36 -11.16
N GLU A 517 -27.32 41.29 -11.59
CA GLU A 517 -26.58 40.01 -11.70
C GLU A 517 -26.40 39.31 -10.33
N VAL A 518 -26.22 40.11 -9.26
CA VAL A 518 -26.12 39.60 -7.89
C VAL A 518 -27.48 39.13 -7.38
N GLN A 519 -28.54 39.87 -7.70
CA GLN A 519 -29.90 39.45 -7.34
C GLN A 519 -30.28 38.15 -8.00
N ASP A 520 -29.93 37.95 -9.27
CA ASP A 520 -30.21 36.72 -10.01
C ASP A 520 -29.43 35.51 -9.41
N GLU A 521 -28.17 35.71 -9.03
CA GLU A 521 -27.38 34.72 -8.31
C GLU A 521 -28.05 34.33 -6.99
N LEU A 522 -28.49 35.29 -6.19
CA LEU A 522 -29.16 35.02 -4.92
C LEU A 522 -30.49 34.28 -5.13
N ARG A 523 -31.30 34.65 -6.13
CA ARG A 523 -32.54 33.93 -6.47
C ARG A 523 -32.24 32.48 -6.89
N ALA A 524 -31.26 32.28 -7.74
CA ALA A 524 -30.87 30.94 -8.20
C ALA A 524 -30.39 30.06 -7.03
N PHE A 525 -29.49 30.57 -6.18
CA PHE A 525 -28.98 29.83 -5.04
C PHE A 525 -30.07 29.52 -4.00
N ARG A 526 -31.00 30.46 -3.77
CA ARG A 526 -32.15 30.21 -2.89
C ARG A 526 -32.96 28.98 -3.31
N GLN A 527 -33.22 28.84 -4.60
CA GLN A 527 -33.95 27.66 -5.12
C GLN A 527 -33.16 26.36 -4.88
N VAL A 528 -31.86 26.36 -5.12
CA VAL A 528 -30.98 25.21 -4.88
C VAL A 528 -30.91 24.87 -3.39
N ALA A 529 -30.66 25.87 -2.55
CA ALA A 529 -30.54 25.69 -1.10
C ALA A 529 -31.82 25.14 -0.45
N ARG A 530 -32.99 25.64 -0.88
CA ARG A 530 -34.31 25.10 -0.44
C ARG A 530 -34.52 23.67 -0.87
N ARG A 531 -34.14 23.32 -2.11
CA ARG A 531 -34.20 21.93 -2.58
C ARG A 531 -33.30 21.05 -1.70
N TRP A 532 -32.07 21.46 -1.43
CA TRP A 532 -31.13 20.71 -0.59
C TRP A 532 -31.67 20.49 0.85
N GLN A 533 -32.27 21.52 1.44
CA GLN A 533 -32.92 21.41 2.76
C GLN A 533 -34.04 20.38 2.78
N ALA A 534 -34.83 20.29 1.73
CA ALA A 534 -35.91 19.30 1.63
C ALA A 534 -35.40 17.85 1.55
N LEU A 535 -34.11 17.63 1.25
CA LEU A 535 -33.48 16.32 1.11
C LEU A 535 -32.88 15.78 2.41
N THR A 536 -32.82 16.58 3.48
CA THR A 536 -32.14 16.20 4.75
C THR A 536 -32.79 15.00 5.47
N LEU A 537 -34.00 14.60 5.08
CA LEU A 537 -34.67 13.41 5.58
C LEU A 537 -34.30 12.12 4.83
N LEU A 538 -33.55 12.21 3.75
CA LEU A 538 -33.12 11.05 2.99
C LEU A 538 -31.96 10.31 3.70
N PRO A 539 -31.82 8.99 3.51
CA PRO A 539 -30.60 8.28 3.86
C PRO A 539 -29.36 8.93 3.21
N VAL A 540 -28.21 8.85 3.89
CA VAL A 540 -26.99 9.59 3.50
C VAL A 540 -26.56 9.32 2.05
N ASP A 541 -26.69 8.10 1.58
CA ASP A 541 -26.37 7.75 0.17
C ASP A 541 -27.29 8.45 -0.82
N GLN A 542 -28.59 8.45 -0.57
CA GLN A 542 -29.56 9.15 -1.42
C GLN A 542 -29.41 10.65 -1.35
N LEU A 543 -29.11 11.20 -0.16
CA LEU A 543 -28.81 12.61 0.03
C LEU A 543 -27.60 13.03 -0.82
N ILE A 544 -26.48 12.33 -0.72
CA ILE A 544 -25.27 12.60 -1.51
C ILE A 544 -25.54 12.47 -3.01
N LEU A 545 -26.22 11.41 -3.43
CA LEU A 545 -26.51 11.19 -4.86
C LEU A 545 -27.41 12.28 -5.46
N THR A 546 -28.28 12.87 -4.65
CA THR A 546 -29.15 13.96 -5.10
C THR A 546 -28.44 15.30 -5.10
N LEU A 547 -27.48 15.53 -4.20
CA LEU A 547 -26.62 16.72 -4.18
C LEU A 547 -25.57 16.70 -5.32
N ALA A 548 -25.07 15.52 -5.68
CA ALA A 548 -23.95 15.37 -6.59
C ALA A 548 -24.09 16.08 -7.95
N PRO A 549 -25.24 16.07 -8.65
CA PRO A 549 -25.40 16.78 -9.93
C PRO A 549 -25.26 18.30 -9.82
N ASP A 550 -25.52 18.88 -8.65
CA ASP A 550 -25.37 20.33 -8.42
C ASP A 550 -23.92 20.69 -8.07
N LEU A 551 -23.13 19.74 -7.56
CA LEU A 551 -21.76 19.96 -7.09
C LEU A 551 -20.70 19.55 -8.11
N PHE A 552 -21.00 18.56 -8.94
CA PHE A 552 -20.05 17.94 -9.84
C PHE A 552 -20.52 17.97 -11.29
N THR A 553 -19.63 18.36 -12.18
CA THR A 553 -19.95 18.55 -13.60
C THR A 553 -19.38 17.46 -14.51
N THR A 554 -18.36 16.71 -14.05
CA THR A 554 -17.73 15.66 -14.86
C THR A 554 -18.25 14.27 -14.49
N ALA A 555 -18.31 13.39 -15.47
CA ALA A 555 -18.71 11.99 -15.25
C ALA A 555 -17.81 11.28 -14.21
N ALA A 556 -16.52 11.62 -14.15
CA ALA A 556 -15.58 11.07 -13.19
C ALA A 556 -15.88 11.52 -11.76
N GLU A 557 -16.20 12.79 -11.54
CA GLU A 557 -16.59 13.31 -10.22
C GLU A 557 -17.93 12.73 -9.76
N LEU A 558 -18.91 12.60 -10.66
CA LEU A 558 -20.20 11.97 -10.35
C LEU A 558 -20.04 10.47 -9.97
N ALA A 559 -19.22 9.75 -10.73
CA ALA A 559 -18.89 8.36 -10.38
C ALA A 559 -18.21 8.26 -9.00
N LEU A 560 -17.38 9.23 -8.65
CA LEU A 560 -16.72 9.30 -7.36
C LEU A 560 -17.70 9.63 -6.22
N ALA A 561 -18.61 10.59 -6.44
CA ALA A 561 -19.67 10.89 -5.47
C ALA A 561 -20.57 9.67 -5.21
N HIS A 562 -20.89 8.90 -6.25
CA HIS A 562 -21.63 7.64 -6.11
C HIS A 562 -20.86 6.62 -5.25
N LYS A 563 -19.54 6.52 -5.44
CA LYS A 563 -18.71 5.62 -4.65
C LYS A 563 -18.64 6.06 -3.17
N ILE A 564 -18.50 7.38 -2.92
CA ILE A 564 -18.52 7.95 -1.57
C ILE A 564 -19.88 7.67 -0.90
N ALA A 565 -20.98 7.89 -1.60
CA ALA A 565 -22.31 7.61 -1.10
C ALA A 565 -22.48 6.16 -0.63
N ARG A 566 -22.05 5.20 -1.47
CA ARG A 566 -22.11 3.77 -1.11
C ARG A 566 -21.23 3.41 0.10
N ALA A 567 -20.03 3.98 0.18
CA ALA A 567 -19.14 3.75 1.31
C ALA A 567 -19.75 4.28 2.61
N LEU A 568 -20.32 5.48 2.60
CA LEU A 568 -21.00 6.05 3.77
C LEU A 568 -22.26 5.29 4.16
N ALA A 569 -23.04 4.77 3.19
CA ALA A 569 -24.19 3.92 3.48
C ALA A 569 -23.76 2.62 4.17
N GLN A 570 -22.65 2.03 3.73
CA GLN A 570 -22.08 0.85 4.38
C GLN A 570 -21.63 1.15 5.81
N ILE A 571 -20.94 2.27 6.03
CA ILE A 571 -20.51 2.72 7.36
C ILE A 571 -21.72 2.98 8.25
N ALA A 572 -22.74 3.68 7.76
CA ALA A 572 -23.99 3.90 8.49
C ALA A 572 -24.71 2.59 8.86
N GLY A 573 -24.64 1.57 8.00
CA GLY A 573 -25.17 0.25 8.29
C GLY A 573 -24.38 -0.51 9.37
N GLN A 574 -23.10 -0.27 9.49
CA GLN A 574 -22.23 -0.82 10.53
C GLN A 574 -22.36 -0.10 11.88
N HIS A 575 -22.78 1.17 11.86
CA HIS A 575 -22.98 2.03 13.03
C HIS A 575 -24.43 2.58 13.04
N PRO A 576 -25.40 1.79 13.45
CA PRO A 576 -26.82 2.22 13.42
C PRO A 576 -27.14 3.40 14.37
N ASP A 577 -26.27 3.66 15.31
CA ASP A 577 -26.34 4.76 16.28
C ASP A 577 -25.76 6.08 15.74
N TRP A 578 -25.04 6.05 14.63
CA TRP A 578 -24.45 7.24 14.04
C TRP A 578 -25.49 8.12 13.36
N GLN A 579 -25.30 9.43 13.55
CA GLN A 579 -26.10 10.47 12.95
C GLN A 579 -25.31 11.18 11.85
N LEU A 580 -25.95 12.11 11.16
CA LEU A 580 -25.33 12.88 10.07
C LEU A 580 -23.98 13.55 10.47
N PRO A 581 -23.81 14.12 11.67
CA PRO A 581 -22.51 14.69 12.10
C PRO A 581 -21.37 13.66 12.14
N ASP A 582 -21.64 12.42 12.49
CA ASP A 582 -20.63 11.36 12.53
C ASP A 582 -20.16 10.99 11.11
N LEU A 583 -21.10 10.90 10.17
CA LEU A 583 -20.83 10.63 8.77
C LEU A 583 -20.10 11.80 8.07
N ILE A 584 -20.40 13.03 8.46
CA ILE A 584 -19.64 14.23 8.03
C ILE A 584 -18.20 14.16 8.51
N ARG A 585 -17.98 13.73 9.74
CA ARG A 585 -16.62 13.54 10.28
C ARG A 585 -15.84 12.52 9.44
N GLU A 586 -16.48 11.43 9.01
CA GLU A 586 -15.87 10.46 8.11
C GLU A 586 -15.47 11.07 6.75
N LEU A 587 -16.32 11.92 6.18
CA LEU A 587 -15.97 12.65 4.96
C LEU A 587 -14.77 13.59 5.17
N ARG A 588 -14.67 14.23 6.31
CA ARG A 588 -13.51 15.07 6.65
C ARG A 588 -12.24 14.25 6.75
N LEU A 589 -12.27 13.08 7.39
CA LEU A 589 -11.11 12.17 7.44
C LEU A 589 -10.66 11.73 6.04
N ILE A 590 -11.59 11.50 5.13
CA ILE A 590 -11.26 11.20 3.72
C ILE A 590 -10.64 12.43 3.04
N ALA A 591 -11.20 13.62 3.27
CA ALA A 591 -10.71 14.87 2.68
C ALA A 591 -9.30 15.23 3.18
N GLU A 592 -9.01 15.00 4.45
CA GLU A 592 -7.72 15.24 5.11
C GLU A 592 -6.68 14.13 4.84
N ASN A 593 -7.06 13.08 4.08
CA ASN A 593 -6.23 11.94 3.75
C ASN A 593 -5.84 11.08 4.98
N GLU A 594 -6.56 11.18 6.06
CA GLU A 594 -6.38 10.35 7.26
C GLU A 594 -7.04 8.98 7.06
N ARG A 595 -8.20 8.94 6.40
CA ARG A 595 -8.84 7.68 6.00
C ARG A 595 -8.51 7.33 4.56
N ARG A 596 -8.04 6.09 4.34
CA ARG A 596 -7.92 5.53 2.99
C ARG A 596 -9.31 5.27 2.45
N PHE A 597 -9.70 6.01 1.41
CA PHE A 597 -10.95 5.74 0.71
C PHE A 597 -10.78 4.51 -0.18
N LEU A 598 -11.10 3.34 0.38
CA LEU A 598 -11.24 2.09 -0.37
C LEU A 598 -12.67 2.03 -0.90
N SER A 599 -12.86 2.45 -2.13
CA SER A 599 -14.11 2.16 -2.83
C SER A 599 -14.20 0.66 -3.08
N PRO A 600 -15.31 -0.03 -2.77
CA PRO A 600 -15.57 -1.36 -3.29
C PRO A 600 -15.47 -1.29 -4.82
N GLY A 601 -14.46 -1.95 -5.43
CA GLY A 601 -14.15 -1.85 -6.86
C GLY A 601 -12.92 -1.01 -7.21
N MET A 602 -12.26 -0.27 -6.29
CA MET A 602 -10.91 0.25 -6.48
C MET A 602 -9.83 -0.78 -6.09
N GLU A 603 -10.25 -1.95 -5.62
CA GLU A 603 -9.43 -3.17 -5.58
C GLU A 603 -9.23 -3.78 -6.98
N ASP A 604 -9.91 -3.28 -8.01
CA ASP A 604 -9.61 -3.55 -9.40
C ASP A 604 -8.21 -3.04 -9.68
N GLY A 605 -7.28 -3.94 -9.99
CA GLY A 605 -5.86 -3.68 -10.10
C GLY A 605 -5.60 -2.47 -10.98
N PHE A 606 -4.75 -1.56 -10.51
CA PHE A 606 -4.31 -0.43 -11.32
C PHE A 606 -3.62 -0.95 -12.57
N ASP A 607 -4.21 -0.69 -13.73
CA ASP A 607 -3.64 -1.04 -15.03
C ASP A 607 -2.94 0.19 -15.64
N PRO A 608 -1.61 0.22 -15.71
CA PRO A 608 -0.87 1.29 -16.37
C PRO A 608 -1.30 1.54 -17.82
N GLU A 609 -1.72 0.50 -18.54
CA GLU A 609 -2.11 0.60 -19.95
C GLU A 609 -3.37 1.45 -20.16
N ALA A 610 -4.25 1.53 -19.17
CA ALA A 610 -5.43 2.40 -19.18
C ALA A 610 -5.07 3.90 -19.07
N TYR A 611 -3.82 4.22 -18.71
CA TYR A 611 -3.34 5.58 -18.48
C TYR A 611 -2.24 6.00 -19.47
N LYS A 612 -2.24 5.47 -20.69
CA LYS A 612 -1.36 5.93 -21.78
C LYS A 612 -1.53 7.42 -21.99
N GLY A 613 -0.43 8.11 -22.27
CA GLY A 613 -0.41 9.56 -22.46
C GLY A 613 -0.62 10.38 -21.18
N LYS A 614 -0.71 9.74 -19.98
CA LYS A 614 -0.79 10.40 -18.68
C LYS A 614 0.40 10.01 -17.82
N VAL A 615 0.82 10.94 -16.95
CA VAL A 615 1.92 10.70 -16.00
C VAL A 615 1.35 10.06 -14.73
N VAL A 616 1.81 8.86 -14.41
CA VAL A 616 1.47 8.21 -13.12
C VAL A 616 2.49 8.63 -12.07
N VAL A 617 2.04 9.17 -10.94
CA VAL A 617 2.89 9.45 -9.78
C VAL A 617 2.59 8.42 -8.69
N ALA A 618 3.59 7.64 -8.31
CA ALA A 618 3.45 6.55 -7.34
C ALA A 618 4.63 6.49 -6.37
N THR A 619 4.41 5.96 -5.16
CA THR A 619 5.54 5.54 -4.34
C THR A 619 6.16 4.26 -4.92
N ILE A 620 7.48 4.04 -4.68
CA ILE A 620 8.15 2.83 -5.16
C ILE A 620 7.46 1.57 -4.62
N HIS A 621 6.98 1.59 -3.38
CA HIS A 621 6.24 0.48 -2.77
C HIS A 621 4.96 0.13 -3.55
N LYS A 622 4.17 1.14 -3.94
CA LYS A 622 2.94 0.93 -4.72
C LYS A 622 3.19 0.57 -6.18
N ALA A 623 4.38 0.84 -6.68
CA ALA A 623 4.81 0.44 -8.01
C ALA A 623 5.16 -1.05 -8.11
N LYS A 624 5.27 -1.78 -6.98
CA LYS A 624 5.52 -3.23 -6.99
C LYS A 624 4.43 -3.95 -7.78
N GLY A 625 4.83 -4.88 -8.64
CA GLY A 625 3.92 -5.59 -9.55
C GLY A 625 3.60 -4.85 -10.85
N LEU A 626 3.70 -3.52 -10.88
CA LEU A 626 3.41 -2.68 -12.06
C LEU A 626 4.64 -2.49 -12.95
N GLU A 627 4.42 -1.94 -14.15
CA GLU A 627 5.48 -1.66 -15.12
C GLU A 627 5.07 -0.56 -16.11
N TRP A 628 6.03 0.24 -16.55
CA TRP A 628 5.80 1.35 -17.50
C TRP A 628 6.89 1.42 -18.57
N ASP A 629 6.56 1.97 -19.74
CA ASP A 629 7.55 2.17 -20.80
C ASP A 629 8.69 3.09 -20.36
N ARG A 630 8.36 4.18 -19.62
CA ARG A 630 9.34 5.12 -19.09
C ARG A 630 9.14 5.31 -17.58
N VAL A 631 10.23 5.23 -16.83
CA VAL A 631 10.23 5.38 -15.39
C VAL A 631 11.22 6.44 -14.95
N TYR A 632 10.77 7.37 -14.14
CA TYR A 632 11.62 8.28 -13.38
C TYR A 632 11.70 7.78 -11.94
N VAL A 633 12.91 7.53 -11.44
CA VAL A 633 13.17 7.24 -10.02
C VAL A 633 13.82 8.48 -9.44
N THR A 634 13.14 9.12 -8.48
CA THR A 634 13.55 10.43 -7.96
C THR A 634 14.10 10.34 -6.55
N SER A 635 14.91 11.35 -6.17
CA SER A 635 15.44 11.52 -4.81
C SER A 635 16.39 10.40 -4.37
N VAL A 636 17.20 9.83 -5.29
CA VAL A 636 18.16 8.76 -4.95
C VAL A 636 19.42 9.36 -4.30
N SER A 637 19.26 9.80 -3.06
CA SER A 637 20.32 10.36 -2.19
C SER A 637 20.66 9.40 -1.05
N ASN A 638 21.77 9.62 -0.36
CA ASN A 638 22.16 8.84 0.81
C ASN A 638 21.15 8.90 1.97
N TYR A 639 20.32 9.94 2.05
CA TYR A 639 19.24 10.02 3.03
C TYR A 639 18.11 9.04 2.73
N GLU A 640 17.77 8.85 1.46
CA GLU A 640 16.69 7.92 1.04
C GLU A 640 17.19 6.48 0.85
N PHE A 641 18.47 6.33 0.45
CA PHE A 641 19.16 5.06 0.17
C PHE A 641 20.54 5.06 0.84
N PRO A 642 20.57 4.97 2.18
CA PRO A 642 21.84 4.93 2.92
C PRO A 642 22.62 3.66 2.61
N SER A 643 23.93 3.74 2.74
CA SER A 643 24.87 2.64 2.54
C SER A 643 25.40 2.03 3.86
N GLY A 644 25.07 2.64 4.99
CA GLY A 644 25.61 2.27 6.28
C GLY A 644 26.97 2.88 6.58
N GLU A 645 27.44 3.82 5.76
CA GLU A 645 28.65 4.58 6.01
C GLU A 645 28.49 5.56 7.18
N GLU A 646 29.61 5.97 7.76
CA GLU A 646 29.62 6.94 8.84
C GLU A 646 29.03 8.27 8.38
N GLY A 647 28.02 8.78 9.11
CA GLY A 647 27.31 10.01 8.76
C GLY A 647 26.02 9.83 7.98
N ASP A 648 25.66 8.62 7.56
CA ASP A 648 24.32 8.33 7.03
C ASP A 648 23.26 8.49 8.12
N THR A 649 22.07 8.95 7.72
CA THR A 649 20.90 9.08 8.61
C THR A 649 19.88 8.02 8.29
N PHE A 650 19.28 7.47 9.32
CA PHE A 650 18.30 6.38 9.18
C PHE A 650 16.92 6.85 9.63
N ARG A 651 15.89 6.59 8.84
CA ARG A 651 14.51 6.96 9.17
C ARG A 651 13.92 6.17 10.36
N SER A 652 14.56 5.07 10.74
CA SER A 652 14.21 4.30 11.95
C SER A 652 14.64 5.03 13.23
N GLU A 653 15.55 6.01 13.12
CA GLU A 653 16.04 6.84 14.21
C GLU A 653 15.22 8.12 14.26
N GLU A 654 14.47 8.28 15.32
CA GLU A 654 13.64 9.45 15.49
C GLU A 654 14.44 10.55 16.21
N TRP A 655 14.50 11.74 15.64
CA TRP A 655 15.33 12.86 16.11
C TRP A 655 15.06 13.30 17.56
N PHE A 656 13.91 12.91 18.12
CA PHE A 656 13.50 13.23 19.48
C PHE A 656 13.82 12.13 20.49
N VAL A 657 14.27 10.96 20.00
CA VAL A 657 14.69 9.82 20.84
C VAL A 657 16.17 9.92 21.15
N ARG A 658 16.54 9.64 22.41
CA ARG A 658 17.93 9.65 22.86
C ARG A 658 18.80 8.61 22.13
N ASP A 659 20.07 8.88 22.03
CA ASP A 659 21.12 7.97 21.55
C ASP A 659 20.89 7.38 20.15
N GLY A 660 19.96 7.95 19.37
CA GLY A 660 19.58 7.42 18.05
C GLY A 660 18.96 6.02 18.12
N LEU A 661 18.28 5.70 19.21
CA LEU A 661 17.62 4.41 19.35
C LEU A 661 16.46 4.26 18.37
N SER A 662 16.33 3.07 17.79
CA SER A 662 15.14 2.61 17.13
C SER A 662 14.26 1.88 18.14
N LEU A 663 13.31 2.59 18.77
CA LEU A 663 12.46 2.01 19.81
C LEU A 663 11.71 0.75 19.32
N GLN A 664 11.35 0.71 18.05
CA GLN A 664 10.71 -0.48 17.46
C GLN A 664 11.65 -1.69 17.44
N ALA A 665 12.92 -1.49 17.07
CA ALA A 665 13.89 -2.59 17.05
C ALA A 665 14.22 -3.05 18.47
N GLU A 666 14.39 -2.12 19.39
CA GLU A 666 14.63 -2.44 20.82
C GLU A 666 13.44 -3.20 21.42
N MET A 667 12.20 -2.81 21.12
CA MET A 667 11.00 -3.50 21.57
C MET A 667 10.93 -4.94 21.05
N LEU A 668 11.22 -5.15 19.76
CA LEU A 668 11.22 -6.49 19.16
C LEU A 668 12.35 -7.37 19.73
N GLU A 669 13.52 -6.79 20.04
CA GLU A 669 14.58 -7.52 20.71
C GLU A 669 14.22 -7.88 22.15
N GLN A 670 13.62 -6.96 22.91
CA GLN A 670 13.06 -7.25 24.23
C GLN A 670 12.05 -8.39 24.17
N LEU A 671 11.17 -8.40 23.15
CA LEU A 671 10.21 -9.48 22.93
C LEU A 671 10.92 -10.81 22.62
N ASN A 672 11.96 -10.80 21.79
CA ASN A 672 12.77 -11.99 21.53
C ASN A 672 13.45 -12.52 22.79
N CYS A 673 14.02 -11.65 23.62
CA CYS A 673 14.60 -12.04 24.92
C CYS A 673 13.54 -12.68 25.85
N LEU A 674 12.32 -12.15 25.87
CA LEU A 674 11.21 -12.72 26.64
C LEU A 674 10.81 -14.12 26.14
N LEU A 675 10.86 -14.34 24.83
CA LEU A 675 10.42 -15.61 24.22
C LEU A 675 11.47 -16.70 24.24
N HIS A 676 12.74 -16.32 24.19
CA HIS A 676 13.89 -17.23 24.09
C HIS A 676 14.93 -16.93 25.17
N PRO A 677 14.59 -17.06 26.45
CA PRO A 677 15.49 -16.71 27.55
C PRO A 677 16.78 -17.59 27.58
N GLU A 678 16.76 -18.77 26.97
CA GLU A 678 17.91 -19.66 26.87
C GLU A 678 18.92 -19.20 25.81
N GLU A 679 18.47 -18.52 24.75
CA GLU A 679 19.30 -18.01 23.65
C GLU A 679 19.78 -16.58 23.94
N TYR A 680 18.95 -15.78 24.62
CA TYR A 680 19.19 -14.37 24.94
C TYR A 680 19.37 -14.22 26.44
N HIS A 681 20.61 -14.25 26.88
CA HIS A 681 20.91 -14.20 28.31
C HIS A 681 20.56 -12.84 28.96
N VAL A 682 20.76 -11.72 28.25
CA VAL A 682 20.50 -10.36 28.74
C VAL A 682 20.19 -9.45 27.56
N TYR A 683 19.11 -8.67 27.64
CA TYR A 683 18.85 -7.58 26.70
C TYR A 683 19.90 -6.46 26.92
N GLU A 684 20.52 -6.01 25.85
CA GLU A 684 21.45 -4.87 25.82
C GLU A 684 20.92 -3.79 24.89
N GLU A 685 20.61 -2.63 25.47
CA GLU A 685 20.06 -1.48 24.73
C GLU A 685 21.04 -0.98 23.65
N GLY A 686 20.51 -0.63 22.49
CA GLY A 686 21.26 -0.11 21.35
C GLY A 686 21.84 -1.16 20.41
N VAL A 687 21.91 -2.42 20.82
CA VAL A 687 22.35 -3.52 19.93
C VAL A 687 21.34 -3.75 18.80
N ALA A 688 20.05 -3.81 19.14
CA ALA A 688 18.98 -3.98 18.16
C ALA A 688 18.88 -2.77 17.22
N SER A 689 19.07 -1.56 17.73
CA SER A 689 19.08 -0.34 16.91
C SER A 689 20.20 -0.38 15.86
N ARG A 690 21.41 -0.87 16.21
CA ARG A 690 22.48 -1.06 15.23
C ARG A 690 22.14 -2.09 14.16
N ARG A 691 21.51 -3.22 14.53
CA ARG A 691 21.03 -4.23 13.56
C ARG A 691 19.94 -3.65 12.65
N ALA A 692 19.01 -2.86 13.18
CA ALA A 692 17.97 -2.21 12.42
C ALA A 692 18.50 -1.27 11.33
N ARG A 693 19.66 -0.63 11.52
CA ARG A 693 20.33 0.13 10.46
C ARG A 693 20.68 -0.76 9.26
N VAL A 694 21.21 -1.94 9.52
CA VAL A 694 21.56 -2.93 8.48
C VAL A 694 20.31 -3.37 7.73
N ASP A 695 19.24 -3.71 8.45
CA ASP A 695 17.98 -4.14 7.84
C ASP A 695 17.35 -3.04 7.00
N TYR A 696 17.44 -1.79 7.45
CA TYR A 696 17.01 -0.63 6.66
C TYR A 696 17.82 -0.48 5.36
N VAL A 697 19.15 -0.63 5.42
CA VAL A 697 20.00 -0.64 4.21
C VAL A 697 19.60 -1.75 3.26
N ARG A 698 19.39 -2.97 3.77
CA ARG A 698 18.91 -4.13 2.97
C ARG A 698 17.59 -3.83 2.26
N GLU A 699 16.62 -3.28 2.99
CA GLU A 699 15.32 -2.90 2.41
C GLU A 699 15.49 -1.83 1.31
N ARG A 700 16.30 -0.79 1.54
CA ARG A 700 16.52 0.27 0.56
C ARG A 700 17.21 -0.22 -0.71
N LEU A 701 18.11 -1.16 -0.62
CA LEU A 701 18.72 -1.81 -1.79
C LEU A 701 17.69 -2.61 -2.60
N ARG A 702 16.81 -3.38 -1.93
CA ARG A 702 15.69 -4.07 -2.59
C ARG A 702 14.71 -3.08 -3.21
N LEU A 703 14.42 -1.98 -2.53
CA LEU A 703 13.54 -0.93 -3.04
C LEU A 703 14.09 -0.28 -4.32
N LEU A 704 15.40 -0.03 -4.38
CA LEU A 704 16.07 0.48 -5.59
C LEU A 704 16.01 -0.55 -6.74
N TYR A 705 16.25 -1.82 -6.44
CA TYR A 705 16.10 -2.91 -7.41
C TYR A 705 14.66 -2.99 -7.97
N VAL A 706 13.65 -2.90 -7.10
CA VAL A 706 12.26 -2.83 -7.52
C VAL A 706 12.03 -1.64 -8.43
N ALA A 707 12.49 -0.44 -8.05
CA ALA A 707 12.31 0.77 -8.85
C ALA A 707 12.91 0.66 -10.26
N ILE A 708 14.14 0.16 -10.37
CA ILE A 708 14.84 -0.06 -11.66
C ILE A 708 14.04 -1.03 -12.55
N THR A 709 13.56 -2.13 -11.96
CA THR A 709 12.87 -3.20 -12.70
C THR A 709 11.42 -2.87 -13.07
N ARG A 710 10.92 -1.66 -12.74
CA ARG A 710 9.61 -1.18 -13.24
C ARG A 710 9.67 -0.65 -14.67
N ALA A 711 10.86 -0.27 -15.14
CA ALA A 711 11.05 0.28 -16.47
C ALA A 711 11.07 -0.82 -17.56
N ARG A 712 10.28 -0.63 -18.61
CA ARG A 712 10.30 -1.49 -19.81
C ARG A 712 11.34 -1.01 -20.81
N ARG A 713 11.37 0.29 -21.12
CA ARG A 713 12.14 0.86 -22.23
C ARG A 713 13.13 1.92 -21.81
N GLU A 714 12.71 2.86 -20.97
CA GLU A 714 13.50 4.02 -20.60
C GLU A 714 13.53 4.20 -19.08
N LEU A 715 14.71 4.48 -18.52
CA LEU A 715 14.92 4.67 -17.09
C LEU A 715 15.69 5.95 -16.84
N ILE A 716 15.16 6.82 -16.02
CA ILE A 716 15.80 8.04 -15.56
C ILE A 716 15.89 8.02 -14.04
N ILE A 717 17.11 8.12 -13.50
CA ILE A 717 17.33 8.21 -12.06
C ILE A 717 17.88 9.59 -11.74
N THR A 718 17.27 10.27 -10.77
CA THR A 718 17.66 11.61 -10.30
C THR A 718 17.91 11.61 -8.81
N TRP A 719 18.61 12.62 -8.32
CA TRP A 719 18.85 12.85 -6.91
C TRP A 719 18.82 14.33 -6.56
N ASN A 720 18.63 14.66 -5.29
CA ASN A 720 18.68 16.02 -4.79
C ASN A 720 19.43 16.10 -3.45
N HIS A 721 19.94 17.29 -3.14
CA HIS A 721 20.74 17.53 -1.93
C HIS A 721 19.92 17.77 -0.66
N GLY A 722 18.60 17.59 -0.70
CA GLY A 722 17.71 17.86 0.42
C GLY A 722 17.55 19.36 0.73
N ARG A 723 16.62 19.69 1.61
CA ARG A 723 16.37 21.10 2.03
C ARG A 723 17.55 21.71 2.77
N ARG A 724 18.26 20.93 3.59
CA ARG A 724 19.43 21.36 4.35
C ARG A 724 20.72 21.36 3.52
N LYS A 725 20.68 20.95 2.25
CA LYS A 725 21.80 20.83 1.32
C LYS A 725 22.91 19.87 1.77
N THR A 726 22.60 18.96 2.66
CA THR A 726 23.55 17.99 3.27
C THR A 726 23.61 16.66 2.56
N ASN A 727 22.55 16.30 1.81
CA ASN A 727 22.51 15.00 1.15
C ASN A 727 23.49 14.97 -0.04
N ILE A 728 24.08 13.80 -0.22
CA ILE A 728 24.93 13.44 -1.36
C ILE A 728 24.25 12.36 -2.21
N GLN A 729 24.84 12.01 -3.33
CA GLN A 729 24.38 10.87 -4.13
C GLN A 729 24.42 9.60 -3.30
N ALA A 730 23.39 8.77 -3.41
CA ALA A 730 23.44 7.44 -2.81
C ALA A 730 24.61 6.64 -3.40
N LEU A 731 25.31 5.87 -2.59
CA LEU A 731 26.44 5.06 -3.03
C LEU A 731 26.07 4.12 -4.21
N PRO A 732 24.96 3.35 -4.15
CA PRO A 732 24.54 2.53 -5.29
C PRO A 732 24.29 3.36 -6.58
N PHE A 733 23.79 4.60 -6.45
CA PHE A 733 23.64 5.47 -7.61
C PHE A 733 24.99 5.83 -8.24
N ALA A 734 25.99 6.19 -7.42
CA ALA A 734 27.33 6.55 -7.90
C ALA A 734 27.99 5.38 -8.64
N VAL A 735 27.95 4.19 -8.06
CA VAL A 735 28.51 2.96 -8.66
C VAL A 735 27.81 2.60 -9.98
N LEU A 736 26.50 2.60 -10.01
CA LEU A 736 25.74 2.30 -11.22
C LEU A 736 25.99 3.31 -12.33
N LYS A 737 26.18 4.58 -11.98
CA LYS A 737 26.50 5.65 -12.94
C LYS A 737 27.89 5.43 -13.56
N GLU A 738 28.91 5.20 -12.75
CA GLU A 738 30.27 4.96 -13.23
C GLU A 738 30.30 3.76 -14.19
N TRP A 739 29.69 2.66 -13.77
CA TRP A 739 29.57 1.48 -14.61
C TRP A 739 28.85 1.76 -15.93
N LEU A 740 27.72 2.49 -15.91
CA LEU A 740 26.96 2.83 -17.12
C LEU A 740 27.76 3.71 -18.08
N GLU A 741 28.56 4.66 -17.58
CA GLU A 741 29.44 5.50 -18.39
C GLU A 741 30.54 4.68 -19.08
N GLN A 742 31.09 3.67 -18.39
CA GLN A 742 32.05 2.72 -18.97
C GLN A 742 31.41 1.91 -20.10
N MET A 743 30.21 1.35 -19.87
CA MET A 743 29.48 0.59 -20.89
C MET A 743 29.14 1.43 -22.13
N LYS A 744 28.73 2.69 -21.93
CA LYS A 744 28.45 3.62 -23.05
C LYS A 744 29.71 3.95 -23.87
N LYS A 745 30.88 4.07 -23.24
CA LYS A 745 32.15 4.30 -23.91
C LYS A 745 32.60 3.08 -24.72
N GLN A 746 32.49 1.87 -24.17
CA GLN A 746 32.83 0.62 -24.85
C GLN A 746 31.95 0.37 -26.07
N GLY A 747 30.63 0.56 -25.96
CA GLY A 747 29.72 0.45 -27.09
C GLY A 747 29.87 1.53 -28.17
N GLY A 748 30.58 2.64 -27.87
CA GLY A 748 30.95 3.68 -28.84
C GLY A 748 32.22 3.40 -29.58
N SER A 749 33.17 2.63 -29.01
CA SER A 749 34.46 2.31 -29.64
C SER A 749 34.40 1.14 -30.64
N GLU A 750 33.39 0.30 -30.58
CA GLU A 750 33.11 -0.74 -31.61
C GLU A 750 32.51 -0.16 -32.91
N ARG A 751 32.29 1.15 -32.98
CA ARG A 751 31.71 1.88 -34.10
C ARG A 751 32.68 2.82 -34.83
N ALA A 752 33.93 2.94 -34.36
CA ALA A 752 35.00 3.64 -35.04
C ALA A 752 35.97 2.64 -35.68
#